data_15475e79f888eb879e727b948f5afbe4
#
_entry.id   15475e79f888eb879e727b948f5afbe4
#
_cell.length_a   1.000
_cell.length_b   1.000
_cell.length_c   1.000
_cell.angle_alpha   90.00
_cell.angle_beta   90.00
_cell.angle_gamma   90.00
#
_symmetry.space_group_name_H-M   'P 1'
#
loop_
_entity.id
_entity.type
_entity.pdbx_description
1 polymer ?
#
loop_
_entity_poly.entity_id
_entity_poly.type
_entity_poly.pdbx_seq_one_letter_code
_entity_poly.pdbx_strand_id
1 'polypeptide(L)'
;MPIPKLKKQNITDALKYIDKNGVPRQNESTRYKLVTKDGKEYPPKYVIAVATHIASGAEILTSNFNAVEAKNFLQKMGFKIETKYEKFELTITADSVVSTDECFTMENLGLGDNYKPLDAYFKRTSGEVIRRDYSKGERRNSNQTLPRIAFQVFEKQIASMSVEEKESFPICRYSPTSELICGIYSSVETYKKDRNTLEYMTYGYGNGRIWVIYCWNIFSTILFVQECLKRFGKLGDQFTLIYREKDEKESALIDKGDGDNPGENPIQPPNEYLNPYSPMLIESKNIIFRGAPGTGKTYLAREIATDIISNGYYKDYELLTDDQKKQVEFVQFHPNYDYSDFIEGLRPKINDDGSMGFELQDGIFKIFVERARKNYENSQKSSETIVKELSVQEAMTAFFDNVVFGVDTFKTINGNEFTITNVDDKHIYVSIPGNAVVNKLCLNVDDIRKMLESGQRFDKIKDMVTFFGKSFHVQAYSYEFAIYKAIKAKKSTAKINAQPEELKKYIFIIDEINRGEISKIFGELFFAIDPGYRGKAGEVSTQYSNLHSDPDEKFYIPENVYIIGTMNDIDRSVDSFDFAMRRRFRFVELKADETLEMLSNLDNEELKNEAIRCMSALNAEIANVEDLNENYQIGAAYFLKLKSLKFDQLWTDYLKPLLQDYIQGMHDEEGIMNRFAKAFGFNPAGGDMNEAAQN
;
A
#
# COMPACT_ATOMS: atom_id res chain seq x y z
N MET A 1 33.92 21.23 5.02
CA MET A 1 34.23 22.38 4.11
C MET A 1 33.79 21.98 2.71
N PRO A 2 33.30 22.88 1.87
CA PRO A 2 33.00 22.53 0.49
C PRO A 2 34.29 22.11 -0.23
N ILE A 3 34.16 21.12 -1.13
CA ILE A 3 35.28 20.70 -1.96
C ILE A 3 35.80 21.89 -2.78
N PRO A 4 37.11 22.18 -2.78
CA PRO A 4 37.64 23.34 -3.49
C PRO A 4 37.42 23.23 -5.00
N LYS A 5 37.50 24.37 -5.71
CA LYS A 5 37.37 24.39 -7.17
C LYS A 5 38.59 23.71 -7.80
N LEU A 6 38.43 22.45 -8.19
CA LEU A 6 39.46 21.67 -8.89
C LEU A 6 39.15 21.59 -10.39
N LYS A 7 40.16 21.51 -11.21
CA LYS A 7 40.04 21.24 -12.65
C LYS A 7 40.20 19.73 -12.91
N LYS A 8 39.67 19.23 -14.02
CA LYS A 8 39.77 17.82 -14.41
C LYS A 8 41.24 17.35 -14.47
N GLN A 9 42.14 18.24 -14.86
CA GLN A 9 43.58 17.97 -14.88
C GLN A 9 44.14 17.65 -13.48
N ASN A 10 43.69 18.38 -12.45
CA ASN A 10 44.13 18.14 -11.07
C ASN A 10 43.78 16.72 -10.60
N ILE A 11 42.57 16.22 -11.00
CA ILE A 11 42.19 14.83 -10.71
C ILE A 11 43.08 13.84 -11.46
N THR A 12 43.34 14.09 -12.75
CA THR A 12 44.21 13.21 -13.54
C THR A 12 45.65 13.14 -12.96
N ASP A 13 46.16 14.25 -12.49
CA ASP A 13 47.48 14.29 -11.88
C ASP A 13 47.47 13.63 -10.49
N ALA A 14 46.37 13.73 -9.75
CA ALA A 14 46.18 12.99 -8.50
C ALA A 14 46.17 11.46 -8.72
N LEU A 15 45.55 10.99 -9.79
CA LEU A 15 45.55 9.54 -10.13
C LEU A 15 46.99 9.07 -10.39
N LYS A 16 47.80 9.84 -11.16
CA LYS A 16 49.23 9.53 -11.40
C LYS A 16 50.06 9.56 -10.12
N TYR A 17 49.77 10.50 -9.22
CA TYR A 17 50.42 10.58 -7.92
C TYR A 17 50.14 9.33 -7.09
N ILE A 18 48.85 8.89 -7.07
CA ILE A 18 48.43 7.71 -6.34
C ILE A 18 49.02 6.44 -6.93
N ASP A 19 49.12 6.34 -8.26
CA ASP A 19 49.78 5.22 -8.93
C ASP A 19 51.25 5.06 -8.49
N LYS A 20 51.92 6.19 -8.24
CA LYS A 20 53.36 6.19 -7.84
C LYS A 20 53.55 5.95 -6.34
N ASN A 21 52.65 6.49 -5.50
CA ASN A 21 52.86 6.55 -4.04
C ASN A 21 51.95 5.57 -3.26
N GLY A 22 50.95 4.97 -3.93
CA GLY A 22 49.96 4.09 -3.31
C GLY A 22 48.90 4.83 -2.52
N VAL A 23 47.96 4.07 -1.96
CA VAL A 23 46.89 4.54 -1.08
C VAL A 23 47.20 4.08 0.36
N PRO A 24 47.32 5.00 1.33
CA PRO A 24 47.49 4.62 2.73
C PRO A 24 46.22 3.82 3.22
N ARG A 25 46.42 2.77 4.04
CA ARG A 25 45.36 1.90 4.54
C ARG A 25 44.18 2.68 5.16
N GLN A 26 44.44 3.75 5.88
CA GLN A 26 43.43 4.62 6.50
C GLN A 26 42.60 5.43 5.48
N ASN A 27 43.01 5.51 4.24
CA ASN A 27 42.39 6.24 3.15
C ASN A 27 41.75 5.32 2.09
N GLU A 28 41.73 4.02 2.31
CA GLU A 28 41.00 3.08 1.48
C GLU A 28 39.50 3.38 1.53
N SER A 29 38.83 3.29 0.40
CA SER A 29 37.40 3.52 0.33
C SER A 29 36.63 2.27 0.70
N THR A 30 35.70 2.41 1.62
CA THR A 30 34.77 1.33 2.00
C THR A 30 33.50 1.29 1.13
N ARG A 31 33.10 2.42 0.53
CA ARG A 31 31.81 2.53 -0.13
C ARG A 31 31.85 2.81 -1.64
N TYR A 32 32.78 3.62 -2.11
CA TYR A 32 32.87 4.02 -3.52
C TYR A 32 34.26 3.84 -4.09
N LYS A 33 34.35 3.58 -5.40
CA LYS A 33 35.62 3.54 -6.15
C LYS A 33 35.50 4.35 -7.43
N LEU A 34 36.53 5.13 -7.76
CA LEU A 34 36.70 5.72 -9.07
C LEU A 34 37.35 4.66 -9.97
N VAL A 35 36.70 4.40 -11.12
CA VAL A 35 37.21 3.39 -12.08
C VAL A 35 37.64 4.11 -13.36
N THR A 36 38.90 3.94 -13.74
CA THR A 36 39.46 4.48 -14.97
C THR A 36 39.15 3.58 -16.18
N LYS A 37 39.36 4.06 -17.40
CA LYS A 37 39.10 3.30 -18.63
C LYS A 37 39.92 2.01 -18.77
N ASP A 38 41.08 1.98 -18.18
CA ASP A 38 42.00 0.84 -18.07
C ASP A 38 41.68 -0.09 -16.89
N GLY A 39 40.57 0.15 -16.17
CA GLY A 39 40.07 -0.72 -15.12
C GLY A 39 40.71 -0.51 -13.74
N LYS A 40 41.61 0.46 -13.56
CA LYS A 40 42.21 0.78 -12.25
C LYS A 40 41.18 1.43 -11.32
N GLU A 41 41.28 1.11 -10.03
CA GLU A 41 40.37 1.55 -8.98
C GLU A 41 41.06 2.47 -7.97
N TYR A 42 40.37 3.57 -7.58
CA TYR A 42 40.91 4.57 -6.65
C TYR A 42 39.84 5.02 -5.63
N PRO A 43 40.25 5.32 -4.38
CA PRO A 43 39.35 5.85 -3.37
C PRO A 43 38.95 7.31 -3.68
N PRO A 44 37.64 7.65 -3.93
CA PRO A 44 37.21 8.98 -4.35
C PRO A 44 37.62 10.11 -3.40
N LYS A 45 37.53 9.90 -2.09
CA LYS A 45 37.91 10.90 -1.09
C LYS A 45 39.39 11.19 -1.15
N TYR A 46 40.23 10.15 -1.26
CA TYR A 46 41.68 10.30 -1.32
C TYR A 46 42.10 10.97 -2.61
N VAL A 47 41.48 10.64 -3.74
CA VAL A 47 41.75 11.31 -5.03
C VAL A 47 41.50 12.83 -4.93
N ILE A 48 40.38 13.26 -4.31
CA ILE A 48 40.09 14.69 -4.14
C ILE A 48 41.11 15.35 -3.18
N ALA A 49 41.48 14.68 -2.09
CA ALA A 49 42.44 15.21 -1.14
C ALA A 49 43.83 15.42 -1.79
N VAL A 50 44.27 14.45 -2.57
CA VAL A 50 45.54 14.54 -3.35
C VAL A 50 45.44 15.62 -4.44
N ALA A 51 44.29 15.70 -5.15
CA ALA A 51 44.09 16.73 -6.15
C ALA A 51 44.09 18.13 -5.54
N THR A 52 43.55 18.29 -4.33
CA THR A 52 43.59 19.54 -3.57
C THR A 52 45.03 19.90 -3.17
N HIS A 53 45.79 18.91 -2.70
CA HIS A 53 47.20 19.10 -2.39
C HIS A 53 48.00 19.58 -3.61
N ILE A 54 47.83 18.93 -4.76
CA ILE A 54 48.49 19.31 -6.01
C ILE A 54 48.09 20.73 -6.47
N ALA A 55 46.82 21.10 -6.27
CA ALA A 55 46.34 22.40 -6.73
C ALA A 55 46.68 23.58 -5.82
N SER A 56 46.81 23.38 -4.51
CA SER A 56 46.95 24.43 -3.52
C SER A 56 48.07 24.26 -2.50
N GLY A 57 48.79 23.15 -2.52
CA GLY A 57 49.81 22.82 -1.49
C GLY A 57 49.22 22.49 -0.12
N ALA A 58 47.91 22.39 0.03
CA ALA A 58 47.25 22.08 1.28
C ALA A 58 47.53 20.65 1.73
N GLU A 59 47.43 20.39 3.03
CA GLU A 59 47.60 19.05 3.58
C GLU A 59 46.56 18.06 3.01
N ILE A 60 46.95 16.79 2.80
CA ILE A 60 46.09 15.74 2.27
C ILE A 60 45.12 15.28 3.36
N LEU A 61 43.96 15.91 3.48
CA LEU A 61 42.92 15.62 4.47
C LEU A 61 41.68 15.09 3.83
N THR A 62 41.34 13.83 4.12
CA THR A 62 40.11 13.19 3.63
C THR A 62 38.88 13.42 4.56
N SER A 63 39.11 14.04 5.71
CA SER A 63 38.05 14.35 6.70
C SER A 63 37.16 15.57 6.33
N ASN A 64 37.60 16.40 5.40
CA ASN A 64 36.94 17.67 5.07
C ASN A 64 35.62 17.52 4.30
N PHE A 65 35.30 16.35 3.78
CA PHE A 65 34.08 16.08 3.02
C PHE A 65 33.71 14.59 3.14
N ASN A 66 32.42 14.29 2.96
CA ASN A 66 31.92 12.94 3.06
C ASN A 66 32.07 12.13 1.74
N ALA A 67 31.83 10.83 1.79
CA ALA A 67 31.99 9.94 0.63
C ALA A 67 31.02 10.24 -0.51
N VAL A 68 29.81 10.72 -0.18
CA VAL A 68 28.77 11.07 -1.16
C VAL A 68 29.12 12.36 -1.88
N GLU A 69 29.64 13.37 -1.14
CA GLU A 69 30.14 14.61 -1.73
C GLU A 69 31.28 14.35 -2.72
N ALA A 70 32.23 13.49 -2.34
CA ALA A 70 33.33 13.08 -3.19
C ALA A 70 32.85 12.37 -4.47
N LYS A 71 31.91 11.44 -4.34
CA LYS A 71 31.26 10.77 -5.46
C LYS A 71 30.64 11.76 -6.43
N ASN A 72 29.73 12.60 -5.91
CA ASN A 72 28.97 13.56 -6.73
C ASN A 72 29.88 14.57 -7.43
N PHE A 73 30.95 15.02 -6.77
CA PHE A 73 31.93 15.93 -7.34
C PHE A 73 32.65 15.31 -8.53
N LEU A 74 33.18 14.08 -8.37
CA LEU A 74 33.91 13.40 -9.43
C LEU A 74 33.00 12.98 -10.60
N GLN A 75 31.76 12.58 -10.32
CA GLN A 75 30.77 12.29 -11.37
C GLN A 75 30.44 13.53 -12.21
N LYS A 76 30.27 14.72 -11.59
CA LYS A 76 30.07 15.99 -12.30
C LYS A 76 31.26 16.35 -13.20
N MET A 77 32.46 15.90 -12.85
CA MET A 77 33.67 16.07 -13.66
C MET A 77 33.83 15.01 -14.76
N GLY A 78 32.89 14.07 -14.89
CA GLY A 78 32.88 13.04 -15.90
C GLY A 78 33.75 11.82 -15.60
N PHE A 79 34.04 11.54 -14.33
CA PHE A 79 34.67 10.31 -13.91
C PHE A 79 33.67 9.24 -13.54
N LYS A 80 33.96 7.98 -13.89
CA LYS A 80 33.11 6.84 -13.54
C LYS A 80 33.36 6.45 -12.09
N ILE A 81 32.28 6.50 -11.28
CA ILE A 81 32.33 6.07 -9.88
C ILE A 81 31.43 4.85 -9.74
N GLU A 82 31.96 3.78 -9.18
CA GLU A 82 31.24 2.55 -8.85
C GLU A 82 31.12 2.39 -7.33
N THR A 83 30.08 1.74 -6.87
CA THR A 83 29.88 1.42 -5.45
C THR A 83 30.53 0.09 -5.14
N LYS A 84 31.31 0.02 -4.05
CA LYS A 84 31.78 -1.25 -3.48
C LYS A 84 30.65 -1.83 -2.62
N TYR A 85 30.20 -3.02 -2.96
CA TYR A 85 29.20 -3.75 -2.18
C TYR A 85 29.83 -4.98 -1.55
N GLU A 86 29.41 -5.30 -0.35
CA GLU A 86 29.62 -6.63 0.20
C GLU A 86 28.75 -7.61 -0.60
N LYS A 87 29.38 -8.70 -1.08
CA LYS A 87 28.68 -9.73 -1.85
C LYS A 87 28.42 -10.91 -0.95
N PHE A 88 27.19 -11.38 -0.97
CA PHE A 88 26.76 -12.56 -0.25
C PHE A 88 26.48 -13.70 -1.24
N GLU A 89 26.62 -14.92 -0.79
CA GLU A 89 26.34 -16.11 -1.59
C GLU A 89 25.31 -16.99 -0.86
N LEU A 90 24.24 -17.34 -1.55
CA LEU A 90 23.26 -18.33 -1.11
C LEU A 90 23.40 -19.58 -1.95
N THR A 91 23.71 -20.72 -1.32
CA THR A 91 23.82 -22.00 -1.99
C THR A 91 22.57 -22.86 -1.73
N ILE A 92 21.96 -23.34 -2.80
CA ILE A 92 20.77 -24.18 -2.80
C ILE A 92 21.12 -25.54 -3.37
N THR A 93 20.72 -26.62 -2.69
CA THR A 93 20.84 -28.00 -3.16
C THR A 93 19.47 -28.61 -3.39
N ALA A 94 19.38 -29.73 -4.11
CA ALA A 94 18.12 -30.44 -4.33
C ALA A 94 17.46 -30.88 -3.01
N ASP A 95 18.29 -31.12 -1.98
CA ASP A 95 17.86 -31.59 -0.66
C ASP A 95 17.78 -30.46 0.38
N SER A 96 18.06 -29.21 0.00
CA SER A 96 17.90 -28.07 0.90
C SER A 96 16.44 -28.02 1.35
N VAL A 97 16.20 -28.13 2.66
CA VAL A 97 14.84 -28.10 3.21
C VAL A 97 14.32 -26.69 3.10
N VAL A 98 13.42 -26.45 2.17
CA VAL A 98 12.56 -25.26 2.18
C VAL A 98 11.31 -25.65 2.95
N SER A 99 11.35 -25.49 4.25
CA SER A 99 10.15 -25.57 5.06
C SER A 99 9.45 -24.22 4.98
N THR A 100 8.21 -24.25 4.59
CA THR A 100 7.34 -23.06 4.59
C THR A 100 7.04 -22.55 5.99
N ASP A 101 7.29 -23.34 7.02
CA ASP A 101 6.86 -23.05 8.39
C ASP A 101 7.97 -22.60 9.32
N GLU A 102 9.25 -22.90 9.06
CA GLU A 102 10.25 -22.71 10.10
C GLU A 102 11.60 -22.15 9.64
N CYS A 103 11.97 -22.20 8.37
CA CYS A 103 13.40 -22.17 8.06
C CYS A 103 13.86 -21.13 7.07
N PHE A 104 12.99 -20.42 6.43
CA PHE A 104 13.39 -19.34 5.54
C PHE A 104 12.63 -18.06 5.84
N THR A 105 12.83 -17.55 7.05
CA THR A 105 12.60 -16.12 7.24
C THR A 105 13.67 -15.38 6.45
N MET A 106 13.30 -14.28 5.84
CA MET A 106 14.23 -13.42 5.10
C MET A 106 15.43 -13.01 5.98
N GLU A 107 15.25 -12.96 7.30
CA GLU A 107 16.30 -12.72 8.29
C GLU A 107 17.32 -13.86 8.36
N ASN A 108 16.88 -15.11 8.33
CA ASN A 108 17.78 -16.28 8.36
C ASN A 108 18.61 -16.41 7.08
N LEU A 109 18.14 -15.85 5.96
CA LEU A 109 18.92 -15.82 4.72
C LEU A 109 19.78 -14.56 4.59
N GLY A 110 19.64 -13.58 5.49
CA GLY A 110 20.26 -12.25 5.35
C GLY A 110 19.77 -11.49 4.13
N LEU A 111 18.64 -11.91 3.55
CA LEU A 111 18.18 -11.41 2.25
C LEU A 111 17.15 -10.29 2.36
N GLY A 112 16.46 -10.02 3.41
CA GLY A 112 15.47 -8.97 3.55
C GLY A 112 14.92 -8.41 2.23
N ASP A 113 13.99 -7.50 2.25
CA ASP A 113 13.48 -6.83 1.04
C ASP A 113 14.52 -5.92 0.36
N ASN A 114 15.66 -5.68 1.01
CA ASN A 114 16.73 -4.79 0.57
C ASN A 114 17.86 -5.49 -0.18
N TYR A 115 17.67 -6.65 -0.76
CA TYR A 115 18.67 -7.33 -1.56
C TYR A 115 18.53 -7.05 -3.07
N LYS A 116 19.68 -7.13 -3.78
CA LYS A 116 19.73 -7.10 -5.24
C LYS A 116 20.55 -8.28 -5.75
N PRO A 117 19.99 -9.16 -6.59
CA PRO A 117 20.75 -10.25 -7.19
C PRO A 117 21.78 -9.69 -8.18
N LEU A 118 22.97 -10.26 -8.16
CA LEU A 118 24.08 -9.87 -9.04
C LEU A 118 24.33 -10.92 -10.11
N ASP A 119 24.38 -12.20 -9.70
CA ASP A 119 24.65 -13.32 -10.59
C ASP A 119 24.15 -14.62 -9.99
N ALA A 120 24.07 -15.67 -10.81
CA ALA A 120 23.78 -17.02 -10.37
C ALA A 120 24.49 -18.04 -11.28
N TYR A 121 24.80 -19.20 -10.74
CA TYR A 121 25.35 -20.32 -11.48
C TYR A 121 24.95 -21.65 -10.89
N PHE A 122 24.93 -22.66 -11.73
CA PHE A 122 24.73 -24.05 -11.36
C PHE A 122 26.06 -24.79 -11.45
N LYS A 123 26.51 -25.34 -10.34
CA LYS A 123 27.79 -26.08 -10.22
C LYS A 123 27.50 -27.55 -10.05
N ARG A 124 27.97 -28.35 -10.97
CA ARG A 124 27.91 -29.82 -10.88
C ARG A 124 28.99 -30.37 -9.97
N THR A 125 28.71 -31.53 -9.40
CA THR A 125 29.71 -32.31 -8.64
C THR A 125 30.96 -32.68 -9.47
N SER A 126 30.82 -32.76 -10.80
CA SER A 126 31.93 -32.91 -11.74
C SER A 126 32.86 -31.71 -11.83
N GLY A 127 32.50 -30.58 -11.23
CA GLY A 127 33.25 -29.32 -11.33
C GLY A 127 32.80 -28.43 -12.49
N GLU A 128 31.91 -28.89 -13.35
CA GLU A 128 31.32 -28.08 -14.42
C GLU A 128 30.48 -26.95 -13.81
N VAL A 129 30.63 -25.72 -14.32
CA VAL A 129 29.87 -24.54 -13.90
C VAL A 129 29.06 -24.04 -15.08
N ILE A 130 27.75 -24.09 -14.93
CA ILE A 130 26.79 -23.61 -15.92
C ILE A 130 26.34 -22.21 -15.46
N ARG A 131 26.57 -21.20 -16.31
CA ARG A 131 26.15 -19.82 -16.09
C ARG A 131 25.10 -19.42 -17.09
N ARG A 132 24.37 -18.34 -16.77
CA ARG A 132 23.46 -17.70 -17.73
C ARG A 132 24.24 -17.22 -18.96
N ASP A 133 23.59 -17.24 -20.12
CA ASP A 133 24.20 -16.77 -21.36
C ASP A 133 24.08 -15.24 -21.49
N TYR A 134 25.20 -14.55 -21.28
CA TYR A 134 25.29 -13.09 -21.43
C TYR A 134 25.37 -12.62 -22.89
N SER A 135 25.49 -13.53 -23.85
CA SER A 135 25.71 -13.18 -25.26
C SER A 135 24.44 -12.71 -25.99
N LYS A 136 23.26 -12.96 -25.41
CA LYS A 136 21.97 -12.63 -26.00
C LYS A 136 21.56 -11.15 -25.84
N GLY A 137 22.50 -10.25 -25.66
CA GLY A 137 22.23 -8.81 -25.74
C GLY A 137 21.43 -8.22 -24.59
N GLU A 138 21.39 -8.89 -23.45
CA GLU A 138 20.79 -8.32 -22.26
C GLU A 138 21.54 -7.04 -21.86
N ARG A 139 20.80 -5.94 -21.85
CA ARG A 139 21.35 -4.69 -21.33
C ARG A 139 21.75 -4.93 -19.86
N ARG A 140 23.00 -4.63 -19.51
CA ARG A 140 23.59 -4.81 -18.19
C ARG A 140 22.84 -4.08 -17.05
N ASN A 141 21.83 -3.26 -17.37
CA ASN A 141 21.09 -2.39 -16.44
C ASN A 141 19.61 -2.69 -16.36
N SER A 142 19.06 -3.70 -17.05
CA SER A 142 17.67 -4.05 -16.88
C SER A 142 17.44 -4.65 -15.48
N ASN A 143 16.26 -4.40 -14.91
CA ASN A 143 15.83 -4.94 -13.61
C ASN A 143 15.95 -6.46 -13.59
N GLN A 144 17.09 -6.96 -13.11
CA GLN A 144 17.34 -8.38 -12.97
C GLN A 144 16.69 -8.85 -11.67
N THR A 145 15.54 -9.45 -11.79
CA THR A 145 14.89 -10.10 -10.66
C THR A 145 15.50 -11.47 -10.42
N LEU A 146 15.46 -11.94 -9.20
CA LEU A 146 15.97 -13.26 -8.83
C LEU A 146 15.36 -14.40 -9.65
N PRO A 147 14.04 -14.44 -9.92
CA PRO A 147 13.43 -15.43 -10.81
C PRO A 147 14.03 -15.46 -12.21
N ARG A 148 14.25 -14.28 -12.81
CA ARG A 148 14.81 -14.16 -14.16
C ARG A 148 16.23 -14.71 -14.23
N ILE A 149 17.06 -14.39 -13.24
CA ILE A 149 18.44 -14.88 -13.16
C ILE A 149 18.46 -16.41 -12.99
N ALA A 150 17.63 -16.96 -12.10
CA ALA A 150 17.53 -18.39 -11.88
C ALA A 150 17.04 -19.12 -13.14
N PHE A 151 16.03 -18.59 -13.82
CA PHE A 151 15.53 -19.15 -15.07
C PHE A 151 16.60 -19.18 -16.17
N GLN A 152 17.37 -18.11 -16.33
CA GLN A 152 18.42 -18.01 -17.35
C GLN A 152 19.51 -19.05 -17.19
N VAL A 153 19.79 -19.49 -15.96
CA VAL A 153 20.75 -20.56 -15.69
C VAL A 153 20.28 -21.92 -16.23
N PHE A 154 18.96 -22.20 -16.13
CA PHE A 154 18.33 -23.44 -16.56
C PHE A 154 17.60 -23.35 -17.91
N GLU A 155 17.74 -22.23 -18.63
CA GLU A 155 17.03 -21.95 -19.88
C GLU A 155 17.08 -23.10 -20.89
N LYS A 156 18.28 -23.63 -21.15
CA LYS A 156 18.49 -24.68 -22.16
C LYS A 156 17.77 -25.99 -21.78
N GLN A 157 17.81 -26.33 -20.50
CA GLN A 157 17.16 -27.54 -19.99
C GLN A 157 15.64 -27.41 -20.04
N ILE A 158 15.12 -26.26 -19.62
CA ILE A 158 13.67 -25.99 -19.68
C ILE A 158 13.19 -25.93 -21.14
N ALA A 159 13.97 -25.34 -22.04
CA ALA A 159 13.63 -25.29 -23.46
C ALA A 159 13.43 -26.68 -24.07
N SER A 160 14.23 -27.67 -23.64
CA SER A 160 14.19 -29.04 -24.16
C SER A 160 13.04 -29.88 -23.59
N MET A 161 12.33 -29.43 -22.57
CA MET A 161 11.17 -30.14 -22.00
C MET A 161 9.98 -30.18 -22.98
N SER A 162 9.12 -31.19 -22.86
CA SER A 162 7.83 -31.23 -23.55
C SER A 162 6.88 -30.13 -23.05
N VAL A 163 5.80 -29.89 -23.78
CA VAL A 163 4.77 -28.91 -23.37
C VAL A 163 4.12 -29.36 -22.04
N GLU A 164 3.78 -30.64 -21.92
CA GLU A 164 3.16 -31.22 -20.73
C GLU A 164 4.07 -31.13 -19.49
N GLU A 165 5.36 -31.39 -19.66
CA GLU A 165 6.36 -31.24 -18.58
C GLU A 165 6.51 -29.78 -18.15
N LYS A 166 6.44 -28.81 -19.06
CA LYS A 166 6.50 -27.39 -18.74
C LYS A 166 5.26 -26.93 -17.98
N GLU A 167 4.06 -27.32 -18.46
CA GLU A 167 2.79 -26.96 -17.84
C GLU A 167 2.59 -27.61 -16.46
N SER A 168 3.25 -28.73 -16.20
CA SER A 168 3.25 -29.39 -14.88
C SER A 168 4.41 -28.95 -13.97
N PHE A 169 5.19 -27.95 -14.34
CA PHE A 169 6.36 -27.53 -13.59
C PHE A 169 5.96 -26.73 -12.33
N PRO A 170 6.15 -27.25 -11.11
CA PRO A 170 5.76 -26.55 -9.89
C PRO A 170 6.73 -25.41 -9.56
N ILE A 171 6.20 -24.28 -9.12
CA ILE A 171 7.03 -23.13 -8.75
C ILE A 171 6.85 -22.70 -7.31
N CYS A 172 5.66 -22.70 -6.75
CA CYS A 172 5.48 -22.26 -5.39
C CYS A 172 4.28 -22.92 -4.69
N ARG A 173 4.25 -22.72 -3.37
CA ARG A 173 3.06 -22.90 -2.52
C ARG A 173 2.82 -21.62 -1.78
N TYR A 174 1.57 -21.21 -1.61
CA TYR A 174 1.23 -20.05 -0.79
C TYR A 174 1.20 -20.39 0.72
N SER A 175 0.96 -21.66 1.04
CA SER A 175 1.00 -22.17 2.40
C SER A 175 1.39 -23.66 2.37
N PRO A 176 1.80 -24.27 3.50
CA PRO A 176 2.13 -25.69 3.58
C PRO A 176 1.03 -26.62 3.12
N THR A 177 -0.22 -26.19 3.27
CA THR A 177 -1.42 -26.96 2.95
C THR A 177 -1.99 -26.65 1.56
N SER A 178 -1.49 -25.62 0.86
CA SER A 178 -1.96 -25.27 -0.47
C SER A 178 -1.37 -26.18 -1.54
N GLU A 179 -2.08 -26.34 -2.65
CA GLU A 179 -1.58 -27.06 -3.82
C GLU A 179 -0.35 -26.37 -4.42
N LEU A 180 0.50 -27.17 -5.07
CA LEU A 180 1.63 -26.66 -5.84
C LEU A 180 1.12 -25.90 -7.06
N ILE A 181 1.67 -24.74 -7.27
CA ILE A 181 1.31 -23.87 -8.38
C ILE A 181 2.23 -24.15 -9.56
N CYS A 182 1.63 -24.37 -10.73
CA CYS A 182 2.35 -24.45 -12.00
C CYS A 182 3.03 -23.11 -12.30
N GLY A 183 4.26 -23.18 -12.77
CA GLY A 183 5.07 -21.99 -12.96
C GLY A 183 5.34 -21.62 -14.39
N ILE A 184 5.04 -22.48 -15.36
CA ILE A 184 5.32 -22.27 -16.77
C ILE A 184 4.04 -22.48 -17.58
N TYR A 185 3.68 -21.46 -18.35
CA TYR A 185 2.46 -21.43 -19.16
C TYR A 185 2.80 -21.23 -20.63
N SER A 186 2.01 -21.82 -21.51
CA SER A 186 2.21 -21.76 -22.97
C SER A 186 1.87 -20.42 -23.59
N SER A 187 1.08 -19.58 -22.92
CA SER A 187 0.73 -18.23 -23.37
C SER A 187 0.34 -17.32 -22.21
N VAL A 188 0.33 -16.02 -22.46
CA VAL A 188 -0.17 -15.01 -21.50
C VAL A 188 -1.67 -15.22 -21.22
N GLU A 189 -2.43 -15.65 -22.22
CA GLU A 189 -3.86 -15.92 -22.08
C GLU A 189 -4.11 -17.12 -21.14
N THR A 190 -3.35 -18.20 -21.32
CA THR A 190 -3.43 -19.37 -20.45
C THR A 190 -3.05 -19.00 -19.01
N TYR A 191 -1.99 -18.21 -18.86
CA TYR A 191 -1.57 -17.70 -17.56
C TYR A 191 -2.68 -16.86 -16.88
N LYS A 192 -3.27 -15.90 -17.61
CA LYS A 192 -4.31 -15.02 -17.09
C LYS A 192 -5.62 -15.74 -16.75
N LYS A 193 -5.91 -16.88 -17.40
CA LYS A 193 -7.07 -17.72 -17.04
C LYS A 193 -6.88 -18.42 -15.71
N ASP A 194 -5.66 -18.87 -15.45
CA ASP A 194 -5.31 -19.60 -14.22
C ASP A 194 -4.93 -18.63 -13.09
N ARG A 195 -4.31 -17.48 -13.46
CA ARG A 195 -3.79 -16.50 -12.52
C ARG A 195 -4.00 -15.09 -13.01
N ASN A 196 -4.89 -14.38 -12.39
CA ASN A 196 -5.21 -13.00 -12.75
C ASN A 196 -4.20 -11.99 -12.15
N THR A 197 -2.90 -12.27 -12.26
CA THR A 197 -1.84 -11.41 -11.76
C THR A 197 -0.92 -10.98 -12.88
N LEU A 198 -0.22 -9.84 -12.73
CA LEU A 198 0.81 -9.38 -13.65
C LEU A 198 2.20 -9.92 -13.31
N GLU A 199 2.27 -10.81 -12.35
CA GLU A 199 3.51 -11.37 -11.81
C GLU A 199 4.06 -12.49 -12.70
N TYR A 200 4.38 -12.17 -13.94
CA TYR A 200 5.00 -13.11 -14.86
C TYR A 200 6.09 -12.44 -15.69
N MET A 201 6.98 -13.24 -16.24
CA MET A 201 7.89 -12.82 -17.29
C MET A 201 7.64 -13.66 -18.54
N THR A 202 7.74 -13.03 -19.69
CA THR A 202 7.67 -13.72 -20.99
C THR A 202 9.06 -14.12 -21.43
N TYR A 203 9.18 -15.30 -22.02
CA TYR A 203 10.42 -15.82 -22.55
C TYR A 203 10.25 -16.34 -23.96
N GLY A 204 11.00 -15.77 -24.91
CA GLY A 204 10.94 -16.14 -26.32
C GLY A 204 12.00 -17.18 -26.69
N TYR A 205 11.56 -18.29 -27.28
CA TYR A 205 12.45 -19.30 -27.85
C TYR A 205 12.52 -19.09 -29.37
N GLY A 206 13.48 -18.46 -29.92
CA GLY A 206 13.86 -18.25 -31.32
C GLY A 206 12.98 -18.74 -32.49
N ASN A 207 11.89 -19.47 -32.24
CA ASN A 207 10.92 -20.00 -33.18
C ASN A 207 9.54 -19.31 -33.10
N GLY A 208 9.46 -18.14 -32.48
CA GLY A 208 8.22 -17.38 -32.29
C GLY A 208 7.30 -17.87 -31.16
N ARG A 209 7.68 -18.90 -30.42
CA ARG A 209 6.92 -19.34 -29.24
C ARG A 209 7.35 -18.57 -27.99
N ILE A 210 6.36 -18.10 -27.24
CA ILE A 210 6.54 -17.39 -25.99
C ILE A 210 6.07 -18.30 -24.88
N TRP A 211 6.90 -18.44 -23.82
CA TRP A 211 6.51 -19.07 -22.57
C TRP A 211 6.35 -18.02 -21.51
N VAL A 212 5.38 -18.21 -20.64
CA VAL A 212 5.12 -17.32 -19.51
C VAL A 212 5.53 -18.02 -18.24
N ILE A 213 6.35 -17.38 -17.44
CA ILE A 213 6.90 -17.94 -16.22
C ILE A 213 6.43 -17.12 -15.03
N TYR A 214 5.75 -17.78 -14.12
CA TYR A 214 5.34 -17.20 -12.85
C TYR A 214 6.41 -17.45 -11.80
N CYS A 215 7.01 -16.41 -11.25
CA CYS A 215 7.99 -16.54 -10.19
C CYS A 215 8.35 -15.17 -9.59
N TRP A 216 7.97 -14.94 -8.40
CA TRP A 216 7.96 -13.60 -7.93
C TRP A 216 8.70 -13.27 -6.66
N ASN A 217 8.74 -14.13 -5.67
CA ASN A 217 9.46 -13.90 -4.43
C ASN A 217 10.65 -14.86 -4.31
N ILE A 218 11.48 -14.66 -3.29
CA ILE A 218 12.64 -15.51 -3.01
C ILE A 218 12.23 -16.96 -2.79
N PHE A 219 11.11 -17.21 -2.10
CA PHE A 219 10.64 -18.57 -1.80
C PHE A 219 10.23 -19.32 -3.06
N SER A 220 9.44 -18.69 -3.93
CA SER A 220 9.08 -19.25 -5.25
C SER A 220 10.32 -19.56 -6.08
N THR A 221 11.32 -18.68 -6.05
CA THR A 221 12.58 -18.88 -6.77
C THR A 221 13.38 -20.03 -6.19
N ILE A 222 13.44 -20.19 -4.87
CA ILE A 222 14.12 -21.30 -4.23
C ILE A 222 13.45 -22.63 -4.60
N LEU A 223 12.13 -22.71 -4.54
CA LEU A 223 11.37 -23.90 -4.95
C LEU A 223 11.58 -24.23 -6.43
N PHE A 224 11.55 -23.22 -7.29
CA PHE A 224 11.86 -23.36 -8.71
C PHE A 224 13.26 -23.94 -8.95
N VAL A 225 14.25 -23.38 -8.28
CA VAL A 225 15.65 -23.85 -8.38
C VAL A 225 15.78 -25.28 -7.88
N GLN A 226 15.15 -25.62 -6.76
CA GLN A 226 15.16 -26.99 -6.23
C GLN A 226 14.54 -27.98 -7.20
N GLU A 227 13.40 -27.62 -7.82
CA GLU A 227 12.79 -28.46 -8.82
C GLU A 227 13.67 -28.62 -10.07
N CYS A 228 14.36 -27.56 -10.49
CA CYS A 228 15.38 -27.65 -11.55
C CYS A 228 16.53 -28.58 -11.16
N LEU A 229 17.02 -28.51 -9.94
CA LEU A 229 18.09 -29.37 -9.45
C LEU A 229 17.64 -30.85 -9.38
N LYS A 230 16.40 -31.11 -8.96
CA LYS A 230 15.84 -32.46 -8.96
C LYS A 230 15.71 -33.05 -10.36
N ARG A 231 15.29 -32.25 -11.35
CA ARG A 231 15.06 -32.70 -12.73
C ARG A 231 16.33 -32.75 -13.57
N PHE A 232 17.22 -31.78 -13.42
CA PHE A 232 18.38 -31.59 -14.29
C PHE A 232 19.72 -31.82 -13.60
N GLY A 233 19.72 -31.90 -12.26
CA GLY A 233 20.92 -32.10 -11.45
C GLY A 233 21.11 -33.56 -11.02
N LYS A 234 22.21 -33.77 -10.28
CA LYS A 234 22.54 -35.01 -9.56
C LYS A 234 22.74 -34.68 -8.09
N LEU A 235 22.70 -35.71 -7.25
CA LEU A 235 22.95 -35.54 -5.82
C LEU A 235 24.31 -34.83 -5.60
N GLY A 236 24.29 -33.76 -4.81
CA GLY A 236 25.45 -32.92 -4.52
C GLY A 236 25.68 -31.74 -5.49
N ASP A 237 24.90 -31.64 -6.57
CA ASP A 237 24.92 -30.46 -7.43
C ASP A 237 24.35 -29.25 -6.68
N GLN A 238 24.90 -28.06 -6.96
CA GLN A 238 24.60 -26.84 -6.22
C GLN A 238 24.23 -25.68 -7.17
N PHE A 239 23.22 -24.93 -6.80
CA PHE A 239 22.94 -23.62 -7.40
C PHE A 239 23.38 -22.53 -6.43
N THR A 240 24.17 -21.58 -6.90
CA THR A 240 24.64 -20.45 -6.08
C THR A 240 24.08 -19.16 -6.62
N LEU A 241 23.44 -18.38 -5.77
CA LEU A 241 23.02 -17.02 -6.01
C LEU A 241 24.00 -16.05 -5.37
N ILE A 242 24.47 -15.09 -6.14
CA ILE A 242 25.31 -13.99 -5.67
C ILE A 242 24.43 -12.74 -5.59
N TYR A 243 24.38 -12.12 -4.42
CA TYR A 243 23.56 -10.94 -4.19
C TYR A 243 24.29 -9.90 -3.32
N ARG A 244 23.71 -8.71 -3.18
CA ARG A 244 24.17 -7.64 -2.31
C ARG A 244 22.96 -6.93 -1.67
N GLU A 245 23.22 -6.16 -0.63
CA GLU A 245 22.24 -5.21 -0.14
C GLU A 245 22.01 -4.08 -1.16
N LYS A 246 20.79 -3.57 -1.23
CA LYS A 246 20.45 -2.38 -2.01
C LYS A 246 20.99 -1.13 -1.33
N ASP A 247 21.41 -0.14 -2.11
CA ASP A 247 21.66 1.20 -1.58
C ASP A 247 20.37 1.88 -1.15
N GLU A 248 20.47 2.82 -0.19
CA GLU A 248 19.36 3.69 0.21
C GLU A 248 18.66 4.38 -0.99
N LYS A 249 19.42 4.69 -2.05
CA LYS A 249 18.88 5.24 -3.30
C LYS A 249 18.20 4.19 -4.19
N GLU A 250 18.62 2.96 -4.16
CA GLU A 250 18.01 1.85 -4.90
C GLU A 250 16.74 1.36 -4.20
N SER A 251 16.69 1.44 -2.88
CA SER A 251 15.45 1.24 -2.10
C SER A 251 14.44 2.38 -2.34
N ALA A 252 14.94 3.61 -2.57
CA ALA A 252 14.11 4.76 -2.95
C ALA A 252 13.80 4.83 -4.46
N LEU A 253 14.51 4.07 -5.31
CA LEU A 253 14.33 4.01 -6.78
C LEU A 253 13.41 2.86 -7.21
N ILE A 254 12.94 2.03 -6.29
CA ILE A 254 11.77 1.18 -6.53
C ILE A 254 10.56 2.06 -6.85
N ASP A 255 10.56 3.32 -6.40
CA ASP A 255 9.58 4.35 -6.74
C ASP A 255 9.85 5.10 -8.06
N LYS A 256 10.98 4.87 -8.76
CA LYS A 256 11.26 5.51 -10.06
C LYS A 256 11.98 4.53 -10.96
N GLY A 257 11.18 3.82 -11.76
CA GLY A 257 11.69 2.95 -12.82
C GLY A 257 12.61 3.70 -13.78
N ASP A 258 13.87 3.32 -13.83
CA ASP A 258 14.79 3.71 -14.90
C ASP A 258 14.46 2.88 -16.15
N GLY A 259 13.64 3.46 -17.02
CA GLY A 259 13.27 2.89 -18.30
C GLY A 259 14.09 3.49 -19.42
N ASP A 260 14.88 2.65 -20.07
CA ASP A 260 15.29 2.89 -21.47
C ASP A 260 15.36 1.55 -22.19
N ASN A 261 14.26 1.21 -22.84
CA ASN A 261 14.21 0.12 -23.82
C ASN A 261 13.27 0.51 -24.98
N PRO A 262 13.79 0.92 -26.14
CA PRO A 262 12.93 1.03 -27.31
C PRO A 262 12.74 -0.39 -27.88
N GLY A 263 11.66 -1.07 -27.47
CA GLY A 263 11.31 -2.37 -28.05
C GLY A 263 10.60 -3.36 -27.13
N GLU A 264 10.69 -3.20 -25.79
CA GLU A 264 9.83 -3.92 -24.86
C GLU A 264 9.69 -3.03 -23.61
N ASN A 265 8.47 -2.63 -23.32
CA ASN A 265 8.16 -1.86 -22.12
C ASN A 265 8.67 -2.61 -20.88
N PRO A 266 9.55 -2.02 -20.07
CA PRO A 266 9.67 -2.45 -18.68
C PRO A 266 8.28 -2.21 -18.08
N ILE A 267 7.81 -3.13 -17.27
CA ILE A 267 6.66 -2.89 -16.42
C ILE A 267 7.10 -1.77 -15.48
N GLN A 268 6.92 -0.52 -15.91
CA GLN A 268 6.65 0.57 -15.01
C GLN A 268 5.46 0.10 -14.15
N PRO A 269 5.34 0.46 -12.87
CA PRO A 269 4.01 0.54 -12.27
C PRO A 269 3.19 1.28 -13.32
N PRO A 270 2.06 0.73 -13.78
CA PRO A 270 1.37 1.31 -14.91
C PRO A 270 1.22 2.80 -14.59
N ASN A 271 1.81 3.68 -15.38
CA ASN A 271 1.57 5.12 -15.28
C ASN A 271 0.10 5.42 -15.59
N GLU A 272 -0.67 4.38 -15.83
CA GLU A 272 -2.09 4.36 -16.08
C GLU A 272 -2.74 3.34 -15.15
N TYR A 273 -3.63 3.82 -14.32
CA TYR A 273 -4.55 2.98 -13.58
C TYR A 273 -5.33 2.11 -14.56
N LEU A 274 -5.66 0.87 -14.16
CA LEU A 274 -6.42 -0.08 -15.00
C LEU A 274 -7.85 0.39 -15.23
N ASN A 275 -8.41 1.15 -14.29
CA ASN A 275 -9.77 1.67 -14.36
C ASN A 275 -9.74 3.15 -14.82
N PRO A 276 -10.50 3.53 -15.87
CA PRO A 276 -10.48 4.89 -16.41
C PRO A 276 -10.98 5.96 -15.43
N TYR A 277 -11.68 5.56 -14.37
CA TYR A 277 -12.18 6.48 -13.35
C TYR A 277 -11.18 6.71 -12.20
N SER A 278 -10.16 5.88 -12.06
CA SER A 278 -9.14 6.04 -11.01
C SER A 278 -8.41 7.39 -11.10
N PRO A 279 -7.92 7.83 -12.28
CA PRO A 279 -7.33 9.17 -12.41
C PRO A 279 -8.32 10.29 -12.07
N MET A 280 -9.60 10.13 -12.41
CA MET A 280 -10.63 11.11 -12.09
C MET A 280 -10.83 11.28 -10.58
N LEU A 281 -10.81 10.18 -9.82
CA LEU A 281 -10.90 10.22 -8.36
C LEU A 281 -9.64 10.87 -7.74
N ILE A 282 -8.46 10.54 -8.23
CA ILE A 282 -7.21 11.15 -7.75
C ILE A 282 -7.23 12.67 -7.95
N GLU A 283 -7.69 13.13 -9.10
CA GLU A 283 -7.82 14.57 -9.42
C GLU A 283 -8.87 15.27 -8.55
N SER A 284 -10.09 14.71 -8.49
CA SER A 284 -11.23 15.34 -7.84
C SER A 284 -11.35 15.08 -6.34
N LYS A 285 -10.59 14.14 -5.78
CA LYS A 285 -10.68 13.64 -4.40
C LYS A 285 -12.01 12.98 -4.03
N ASN A 286 -13.13 13.46 -4.58
CA ASN A 286 -14.47 12.97 -4.29
C ASN A 286 -15.23 12.74 -5.59
N ILE A 287 -15.85 11.56 -5.74
CA ILE A 287 -16.65 11.19 -6.91
C ILE A 287 -17.95 10.54 -6.48
N ILE A 288 -19.02 10.79 -7.23
CA ILE A 288 -20.29 10.08 -7.07
C ILE A 288 -20.66 9.43 -8.40
N PHE A 289 -20.84 8.11 -8.36
CA PHE A 289 -21.39 7.35 -9.46
C PHE A 289 -22.91 7.27 -9.32
N ARG A 290 -23.61 7.77 -10.32
CA ARG A 290 -25.08 7.73 -10.39
C ARG A 290 -25.55 6.93 -11.60
N GLY A 291 -26.81 6.51 -11.64
CA GLY A 291 -27.41 5.83 -12.77
C GLY A 291 -28.43 4.79 -12.37
N ALA A 292 -28.91 4.06 -13.34
CA ALA A 292 -29.97 3.07 -13.20
C ALA A 292 -29.60 1.92 -12.23
N PRO A 293 -30.57 1.23 -11.64
CA PRO A 293 -30.31 0.05 -10.81
C PRO A 293 -29.62 -1.07 -11.58
N GLY A 294 -28.67 -1.74 -10.93
CA GLY A 294 -27.97 -2.87 -11.53
C GLY A 294 -26.88 -2.51 -12.53
N THR A 295 -26.46 -1.23 -12.64
CA THR A 295 -25.32 -0.82 -13.45
C THR A 295 -23.96 -1.12 -12.81
N GLY A 296 -23.93 -1.77 -11.65
CA GLY A 296 -22.67 -2.22 -11.03
C GLY A 296 -21.90 -1.14 -10.28
N LYS A 297 -22.52 -0.02 -9.91
CA LYS A 297 -21.88 1.12 -9.22
C LYS A 297 -21.03 0.72 -8.01
N THR A 298 -21.58 -0.10 -7.13
CA THR A 298 -20.89 -0.57 -5.92
C THR A 298 -19.68 -1.46 -6.25
N TYR A 299 -19.82 -2.30 -7.28
CA TYR A 299 -18.70 -3.12 -7.77
C TYR A 299 -17.61 -2.24 -8.36
N LEU A 300 -17.96 -1.29 -9.21
CA LEU A 300 -17.04 -0.31 -9.81
C LEU A 300 -16.30 0.50 -8.72
N ALA A 301 -17.00 0.93 -7.67
CA ALA A 301 -16.37 1.66 -6.56
C ALA A 301 -15.27 0.82 -5.88
N ARG A 302 -15.51 -0.47 -5.66
CA ARG A 302 -14.50 -1.40 -5.12
C ARG A 302 -13.36 -1.64 -6.11
N GLU A 303 -13.65 -1.79 -7.39
CA GLU A 303 -12.62 -1.95 -8.43
C GLU A 303 -11.70 -0.74 -8.50
N ILE A 304 -12.25 0.48 -8.48
CA ILE A 304 -11.47 1.73 -8.46
C ILE A 304 -10.60 1.81 -7.20
N ALA A 305 -11.17 1.49 -6.03
CA ALA A 305 -10.41 1.47 -4.79
C ALA A 305 -9.24 0.48 -4.86
N THR A 306 -9.50 -0.71 -5.37
CA THR A 306 -8.47 -1.75 -5.56
C THR A 306 -7.37 -1.30 -6.50
N ASP A 307 -7.75 -0.74 -7.64
CA ASP A 307 -6.84 -0.22 -8.66
C ASP A 307 -5.92 0.87 -8.09
N ILE A 308 -6.47 1.82 -7.35
CA ILE A 308 -5.69 2.92 -6.75
C ILE A 308 -4.77 2.42 -5.62
N ILE A 309 -5.27 1.57 -4.73
CA ILE A 309 -4.50 1.04 -3.60
C ILE A 309 -3.38 0.11 -4.07
N SER A 310 -3.64 -0.66 -5.11
CA SER A 310 -2.62 -1.53 -5.73
C SER A 310 -1.72 -0.80 -6.72
N ASN A 311 -1.86 0.52 -6.92
CA ASN A 311 -1.15 1.30 -7.94
C ASN A 311 -1.28 0.70 -9.36
N GLY A 312 -2.48 0.26 -9.73
CA GLY A 312 -2.76 -0.30 -11.05
C GLY A 312 -2.46 -1.78 -11.21
N TYR A 313 -2.16 -2.52 -10.13
CA TYR A 313 -1.85 -3.95 -10.26
C TYR A 313 -3.08 -4.86 -10.22
N TYR A 314 -4.11 -4.52 -9.46
CA TYR A 314 -5.28 -5.39 -9.25
C TYR A 314 -6.59 -4.65 -9.52
N LYS A 315 -7.57 -5.40 -10.04
CA LYS A 315 -8.98 -4.98 -10.14
C LYS A 315 -9.86 -5.66 -9.09
N ASP A 316 -9.45 -6.84 -8.63
CA ASP A 316 -10.20 -7.63 -7.66
C ASP A 316 -9.76 -7.30 -6.23
N TYR A 317 -10.72 -6.87 -5.41
CA TYR A 317 -10.52 -6.50 -4.02
C TYR A 317 -9.93 -7.63 -3.16
N GLU A 318 -10.25 -8.89 -3.50
CA GLU A 318 -9.76 -10.04 -2.73
C GLU A 318 -8.25 -10.28 -2.88
N LEU A 319 -7.65 -9.69 -3.92
CA LEU A 319 -6.20 -9.79 -4.16
C LEU A 319 -5.38 -8.77 -3.34
N LEU A 320 -6.04 -7.83 -2.67
CA LEU A 320 -5.36 -6.89 -1.78
C LEU A 320 -4.87 -7.60 -0.52
N THR A 321 -3.69 -7.22 -0.06
CA THR A 321 -3.17 -7.66 1.25
C THR A 321 -4.02 -7.10 2.40
N ASP A 322 -3.94 -7.69 3.58
CA ASP A 322 -4.69 -7.22 4.75
C ASP A 322 -4.37 -5.76 5.11
N ASP A 323 -3.12 -5.32 4.93
CA ASP A 323 -2.75 -3.93 5.15
C ASP A 323 -3.29 -2.98 4.08
N GLN A 324 -3.39 -3.43 2.83
CA GLN A 324 -4.05 -2.69 1.77
C GLN A 324 -5.57 -2.63 1.97
N LYS A 325 -6.20 -3.72 2.42
CA LYS A 325 -7.62 -3.74 2.77
C LYS A 325 -7.97 -2.74 3.87
N LYS A 326 -7.07 -2.47 4.83
CA LYS A 326 -7.25 -1.41 5.84
C LYS A 326 -7.26 0.01 5.28
N GLN A 327 -6.82 0.22 4.04
CA GLN A 327 -6.84 1.50 3.34
C GLN A 327 -8.18 1.75 2.63
N VAL A 328 -9.08 0.77 2.63
CA VAL A 328 -10.44 0.87 2.07
C VAL A 328 -11.44 0.68 3.18
N GLU A 329 -12.43 1.57 3.25
CA GLU A 329 -13.57 1.43 4.16
C GLU A 329 -14.86 1.52 3.34
N PHE A 330 -15.87 0.77 3.74
CA PHE A 330 -17.14 0.68 3.05
C PHE A 330 -18.29 0.86 4.04
N VAL A 331 -19.20 1.78 3.73
CA VAL A 331 -20.44 1.96 4.46
C VAL A 331 -21.60 2.07 3.49
N GLN A 332 -22.78 1.67 3.92
CA GLN A 332 -24.01 1.90 3.20
C GLN A 332 -24.91 2.84 4.01
N PHE A 333 -25.32 3.94 3.39
CA PHE A 333 -26.25 4.85 4.05
C PHE A 333 -27.69 4.31 4.02
N HIS A 334 -28.42 4.61 5.06
CA HIS A 334 -29.85 4.31 5.23
C HIS A 334 -30.53 5.48 5.94
N PRO A 335 -31.87 5.59 5.92
CA PRO A 335 -32.58 6.76 6.45
C PRO A 335 -32.29 7.12 7.92
N ASN A 336 -31.90 6.14 8.74
CA ASN A 336 -31.57 6.35 10.15
C ASN A 336 -30.05 6.51 10.42
N TYR A 337 -29.23 6.63 9.36
CA TYR A 337 -27.79 6.84 9.52
C TYR A 337 -27.53 8.29 9.91
N ASP A 338 -26.77 8.53 10.95
CA ASP A 338 -26.59 9.88 11.50
C ASP A 338 -25.12 10.24 11.79
N TYR A 339 -24.93 11.44 12.32
CA TYR A 339 -23.62 11.98 12.70
C TYR A 339 -22.90 11.08 13.72
N SER A 340 -23.64 10.50 14.65
CA SER A 340 -23.05 9.68 15.72
C SER A 340 -22.53 8.33 15.22
N ASP A 341 -23.07 7.82 14.11
CA ASP A 341 -22.53 6.62 13.46
C ASP A 341 -21.29 6.93 12.60
N PHE A 342 -21.26 8.14 12.05
CA PHE A 342 -20.27 8.52 11.04
C PHE A 342 -19.06 9.24 11.63
N ILE A 343 -19.27 10.23 12.49
CA ILE A 343 -18.21 11.08 13.03
C ILE A 343 -17.92 10.73 14.49
N GLU A 344 -18.83 11.02 15.41
CA GLU A 344 -18.70 10.73 16.83
C GLU A 344 -20.03 10.90 17.55
N GLY A 345 -20.26 10.18 18.62
CA GLY A 345 -21.49 10.26 19.37
C GLY A 345 -21.43 9.65 20.76
N LEU A 346 -22.38 10.05 21.58
CA LEU A 346 -22.54 9.49 22.93
C LEU A 346 -23.20 8.11 22.84
N ARG A 347 -22.52 7.08 23.33
CA ARG A 347 -23.03 5.71 23.38
C ARG A 347 -23.26 5.29 24.84
N PRO A 348 -24.34 4.55 25.13
CA PRO A 348 -24.58 4.04 26.49
C PRO A 348 -23.48 3.06 26.90
N LYS A 349 -23.02 3.19 28.13
CA LYS A 349 -22.02 2.32 28.76
C LYS A 349 -22.51 1.86 30.13
N ILE A 350 -22.23 0.61 30.46
CA ILE A 350 -22.42 0.11 31.82
C ILE A 350 -21.09 0.29 32.53
N ASN A 351 -21.11 1.10 33.62
CA ASN A 351 -19.95 1.34 34.46
C ASN A 351 -19.65 0.09 35.31
N ASP A 352 -18.46 0.04 35.90
CA ASP A 352 -18.01 -1.08 36.75
C ASP A 352 -18.89 -1.29 38.00
N ASP A 353 -19.63 -0.26 38.44
CA ASP A 353 -20.59 -0.31 39.55
C ASP A 353 -22.01 -0.76 39.12
N GLY A 354 -22.19 -1.10 37.85
CA GLY A 354 -23.48 -1.50 37.28
C GLY A 354 -24.42 -0.33 36.92
N SER A 355 -24.00 0.92 37.15
CA SER A 355 -24.77 2.09 36.73
C SER A 355 -24.66 2.33 35.22
N MET A 356 -25.72 2.94 34.64
CA MET A 356 -25.71 3.33 33.22
C MET A 356 -25.05 4.71 33.08
N GLY A 357 -24.03 4.79 32.24
CA GLY A 357 -23.37 6.03 31.87
C GLY A 357 -23.40 6.22 30.34
N PHE A 358 -22.71 7.25 29.89
CA PHE A 358 -22.47 7.49 28.46
C PHE A 358 -20.97 7.70 28.24
N GLU A 359 -20.46 7.20 27.12
CA GLU A 359 -19.11 7.52 26.66
C GLU A 359 -19.15 8.06 25.24
N LEU A 360 -18.22 8.95 24.94
CA LEU A 360 -18.03 9.43 23.58
C LEU A 360 -17.28 8.38 22.78
N GLN A 361 -17.85 7.95 21.66
CA GLN A 361 -17.22 7.01 20.74
C GLN A 361 -17.07 7.64 19.36
N ASP A 362 -15.92 7.40 18.74
CA ASP A 362 -15.66 7.82 17.37
C ASP A 362 -16.45 6.96 16.37
N GLY A 363 -17.04 7.61 15.36
CA GLY A 363 -17.72 6.96 14.25
C GLY A 363 -16.74 6.43 13.20
N ILE A 364 -17.28 5.64 12.28
CA ILE A 364 -16.48 4.89 11.31
C ILE A 364 -15.62 5.80 10.41
N PHE A 365 -16.12 6.94 9.96
CA PHE A 365 -15.39 7.87 9.11
C PHE A 365 -14.25 8.55 9.88
N LYS A 366 -14.50 8.97 11.12
CA LYS A 366 -13.48 9.59 11.96
C LYS A 366 -12.33 8.61 12.23
N ILE A 367 -12.63 7.36 12.61
CA ILE A 367 -11.62 6.31 12.81
C ILE A 367 -10.79 6.08 11.54
N PHE A 368 -11.43 6.05 10.40
CA PHE A 368 -10.77 5.87 9.11
C PHE A 368 -9.86 7.06 8.77
N VAL A 369 -10.35 8.28 8.92
CA VAL A 369 -9.58 9.50 8.66
C VAL A 369 -8.39 9.63 9.61
N GLU A 370 -8.53 9.27 10.88
CA GLU A 370 -7.45 9.24 11.86
C GLU A 370 -6.31 8.29 11.42
N ARG A 371 -6.66 7.12 10.88
CA ARG A 371 -5.69 6.17 10.31
C ARG A 371 -4.94 6.76 9.13
N ALA A 372 -5.66 7.43 8.23
CA ALA A 372 -5.09 8.10 7.07
C ALA A 372 -4.21 9.29 7.49
N ARG A 373 -4.65 10.08 8.49
CA ARG A 373 -3.91 11.23 9.04
C ARG A 373 -2.59 10.79 9.64
N LYS A 374 -2.60 9.71 10.43
CA LYS A 374 -1.38 9.16 11.04
C LYS A 374 -0.35 8.76 9.97
N ASN A 375 -0.78 8.09 8.90
CA ASN A 375 0.11 7.78 7.78
C ASN A 375 0.60 9.04 7.07
N TYR A 376 -0.29 10.00 6.79
CA TYR A 376 0.08 11.27 6.16
C TYR A 376 1.14 12.01 6.96
N GLU A 377 0.92 12.19 8.26
CA GLU A 377 1.85 12.87 9.16
C GLU A 377 3.20 12.12 9.25
N ASN A 378 3.17 10.79 9.37
CA ASN A 378 4.38 9.97 9.42
C ASN A 378 5.17 10.02 8.11
N SER A 379 4.50 10.10 6.96
CA SER A 379 5.16 10.21 5.67
C SER A 379 5.89 11.55 5.47
N GLN A 380 5.48 12.60 6.20
CA GLN A 380 6.09 13.94 6.14
C GLN A 380 7.24 14.12 7.13
N LYS A 381 7.42 13.19 8.06
CA LYS A 381 8.49 13.26 9.08
C LYS A 381 9.86 13.04 8.44
N SER A 382 10.87 13.76 8.93
CA SER A 382 12.26 13.46 8.58
C SER A 382 12.73 12.17 9.26
N SER A 383 13.69 11.48 8.64
CA SER A 383 14.31 10.29 9.27
C SER A 383 14.87 10.58 10.66
N GLU A 384 15.41 11.78 10.88
CA GLU A 384 15.91 12.21 12.20
C GLU A 384 14.79 12.30 13.25
N THR A 385 13.62 12.81 12.84
CA THR A 385 12.45 12.90 13.72
C THR A 385 11.95 11.51 14.10
N ILE A 386 11.87 10.58 13.12
CA ILE A 386 11.42 9.22 13.35
C ILE A 386 12.37 8.45 14.27
N VAL A 387 13.69 8.56 14.03
CA VAL A 387 14.71 7.95 14.90
C VAL A 387 14.56 8.46 16.34
N LYS A 388 14.26 9.75 16.49
CA LYS A 388 14.06 10.37 17.81
C LYS A 388 12.80 9.84 18.50
N GLU A 389 11.67 9.78 17.80
CA GLU A 389 10.41 9.23 18.31
C GLU A 389 10.57 7.76 18.71
N LEU A 390 11.19 6.93 17.86
CA LEU A 390 11.43 5.52 18.16
C LEU A 390 12.38 5.34 19.34
N SER A 391 13.43 6.14 19.44
CA SER A 391 14.34 6.07 20.60
C SER A 391 13.66 6.48 21.90
N VAL A 392 12.72 7.42 21.86
CA VAL A 392 11.88 7.80 23.00
C VAL A 392 10.93 6.68 23.36
N GLN A 393 10.27 6.09 22.37
CA GLN A 393 9.36 4.97 22.58
C GLN A 393 10.08 3.76 23.18
N GLU A 394 11.26 3.40 22.68
CA GLU A 394 12.08 2.33 23.26
C GLU A 394 12.50 2.65 24.70
N ALA A 395 12.90 3.89 24.97
CA ALA A 395 13.30 4.30 26.31
C ALA A 395 12.12 4.22 27.29
N MET A 396 10.91 4.61 26.85
CA MET A 396 9.68 4.49 27.65
C MET A 396 9.32 3.03 27.90
N THR A 397 9.31 2.20 26.85
CA THR A 397 9.03 0.76 26.98
C THR A 397 10.02 0.09 27.93
N ALA A 398 11.31 0.30 27.71
CA ALA A 398 12.36 -0.25 28.56
C ALA A 398 12.28 0.27 30.02
N PHE A 399 11.74 1.46 30.24
CA PHE A 399 11.50 1.96 31.59
C PHE A 399 10.34 1.21 32.25
N PHE A 400 9.17 1.13 31.58
CA PHE A 400 7.98 0.50 32.17
C PHE A 400 8.11 -1.02 32.32
N ASP A 401 8.79 -1.70 31.38
CA ASP A 401 9.08 -3.14 31.48
C ASP A 401 9.93 -3.50 32.71
N ASN A 402 10.74 -2.55 33.20
CA ASN A 402 11.59 -2.73 34.38
C ASN A 402 10.98 -2.19 35.67
N VAL A 403 9.77 -1.66 35.64
CA VAL A 403 9.06 -1.15 36.82
C VAL A 403 8.14 -2.23 37.38
N VAL A 404 8.32 -2.56 38.66
CA VAL A 404 7.39 -3.44 39.38
C VAL A 404 6.22 -2.60 39.88
N PHE A 405 5.08 -2.67 39.21
CA PHE A 405 3.90 -1.88 39.54
C PHE A 405 3.42 -2.12 40.99
N GLY A 406 3.14 -1.03 41.68
CA GLY A 406 2.70 -1.05 43.09
C GLY A 406 3.81 -1.28 44.10
N VAL A 407 5.05 -1.55 43.66
CA VAL A 407 6.20 -1.85 44.56
C VAL A 407 7.29 -0.80 44.43
N ASP A 408 7.73 -0.51 43.22
CA ASP A 408 8.82 0.45 42.98
C ASP A 408 8.38 1.86 43.37
N THR A 409 9.18 2.50 44.24
CA THR A 409 8.90 3.83 44.74
C THR A 409 9.72 4.89 44.04
N PHE A 410 9.05 5.91 43.57
CA PHE A 410 9.63 7.09 42.92
C PHE A 410 9.47 8.30 43.84
N LYS A 411 10.31 9.33 43.63
CA LYS A 411 10.26 10.57 44.42
C LYS A 411 10.12 11.79 43.52
N THR A 412 9.18 12.65 43.85
CA THR A 412 9.11 13.98 43.22
C THR A 412 10.29 14.86 43.68
N ILE A 413 10.49 16.03 43.05
CA ILE A 413 11.53 16.99 43.48
C ILE A 413 11.37 17.41 44.95
N ASN A 414 10.14 17.50 45.41
CA ASN A 414 9.81 17.89 46.79
C ASN A 414 9.92 16.71 47.76
N GLY A 415 10.40 15.55 47.32
CA GLY A 415 10.59 14.37 48.14
C GLY A 415 9.34 13.51 48.42
N ASN A 416 8.20 13.84 47.84
CA ASN A 416 6.99 13.03 47.93
C ASN A 416 7.17 11.69 47.25
N GLU A 417 6.94 10.61 47.97
CA GLU A 417 7.02 9.25 47.44
C GLU A 417 5.73 8.84 46.75
N PHE A 418 5.84 8.10 45.65
CA PHE A 418 4.72 7.53 44.91
C PHE A 418 5.12 6.23 44.21
N THR A 419 4.15 5.39 43.89
CA THR A 419 4.32 4.16 43.12
C THR A 419 3.47 4.21 41.87
N ILE A 420 3.97 3.65 40.78
CA ILE A 420 3.18 3.46 39.54
C ILE A 420 2.38 2.18 39.71
N THR A 421 1.06 2.25 39.60
CA THR A 421 0.15 1.11 39.84
C THR A 421 -0.31 0.46 38.55
N ASN A 422 -0.44 1.23 37.47
CA ASN A 422 -0.81 0.75 36.15
C ASN A 422 -0.38 1.76 35.09
N VAL A 423 -0.26 1.31 33.80
CA VAL A 423 0.01 2.15 32.64
C VAL A 423 -0.84 1.63 31.50
N ASP A 424 -1.50 2.53 30.79
CA ASP A 424 -2.14 2.27 29.50
C ASP A 424 -1.58 3.20 28.41
N ASP A 425 -2.13 3.16 27.21
CA ASP A 425 -1.62 3.95 26.06
C ASP A 425 -1.65 5.46 26.27
N LYS A 426 -2.55 5.96 27.14
CA LYS A 426 -2.79 7.39 27.38
C LYS A 426 -2.41 7.83 28.80
N HIS A 427 -2.45 6.93 29.79
CA HIS A 427 -2.38 7.28 31.20
C HIS A 427 -1.39 6.44 31.99
N ILE A 428 -0.80 7.07 33.00
CA ILE A 428 -0.03 6.42 34.08
C ILE A 428 -0.77 6.63 35.38
N TYR A 429 -1.16 5.55 36.03
CA TYR A 429 -1.85 5.58 37.32
C TYR A 429 -0.83 5.49 38.44
N VAL A 430 -0.87 6.45 39.35
CA VAL A 430 0.05 6.49 40.47
C VAL A 430 -0.68 6.48 41.83
N SER A 431 -0.10 5.80 42.81
CA SER A 431 -0.53 5.83 44.22
C SER A 431 0.44 6.67 45.03
N ILE A 432 -0.12 7.52 45.91
CA ILE A 432 0.63 8.47 46.76
C ILE A 432 0.31 8.17 48.21
N PRO A 433 0.99 7.22 48.85
CA PRO A 433 0.64 6.74 50.20
C PRO A 433 0.69 7.80 51.29
N GLY A 434 1.50 8.86 51.11
CA GLY A 434 1.67 9.93 52.10
C GLY A 434 0.68 11.09 51.97
N ASN A 435 -0.28 11.05 51.01
CA ASN A 435 -1.24 12.13 50.78
C ASN A 435 -2.65 11.71 51.23
N ALA A 436 -3.13 12.33 52.32
CA ALA A 436 -4.45 12.03 52.89
C ALA A 436 -5.63 12.55 52.00
N VAL A 437 -5.38 13.50 51.11
CA VAL A 437 -6.41 14.15 50.28
C VAL A 437 -6.47 13.53 48.89
N VAL A 438 -5.31 13.30 48.27
CA VAL A 438 -5.20 12.72 46.90
C VAL A 438 -4.23 11.54 46.98
N ASN A 439 -4.78 10.35 47.18
CA ASN A 439 -3.98 9.12 47.30
C ASN A 439 -3.79 8.40 45.96
N LYS A 440 -4.51 8.78 44.91
CA LYS A 440 -4.38 8.29 43.54
C LYS A 440 -4.41 9.46 42.55
N LEU A 441 -3.61 9.38 41.51
CA LEU A 441 -3.56 10.38 40.47
C LEU A 441 -3.39 9.70 39.11
N CYS A 442 -4.00 10.27 38.10
CA CYS A 442 -3.85 9.88 36.70
C CYS A 442 -2.96 10.91 35.98
N LEU A 443 -1.87 10.46 35.35
CA LEU A 443 -0.89 11.27 34.67
C LEU A 443 -1.01 11.05 33.16
N ASN A 444 -0.60 12.02 32.35
CA ASN A 444 -0.66 11.94 30.91
C ASN A 444 0.66 11.38 30.34
N VAL A 445 0.58 10.25 29.60
CA VAL A 445 1.72 9.63 28.91
C VAL A 445 2.27 10.54 27.84
N ASP A 446 1.39 11.24 27.09
CA ASP A 446 1.79 12.10 25.98
C ASP A 446 2.57 13.34 26.41
N ASP A 447 2.29 13.89 27.59
CA ASP A 447 3.07 15.01 28.11
C ASP A 447 4.52 14.59 28.38
N ILE A 448 4.72 13.41 28.95
CA ILE A 448 6.08 12.86 29.14
C ILE A 448 6.75 12.57 27.81
N ARG A 449 6.03 12.00 26.85
CA ARG A 449 6.53 11.71 25.50
C ARG A 449 6.96 12.98 24.79
N LYS A 450 6.12 14.01 24.74
CA LYS A 450 6.42 15.31 24.14
C LYS A 450 7.66 15.97 24.75
N MET A 451 7.84 15.86 26.07
CA MET A 451 9.04 16.38 26.74
C MET A 451 10.30 15.64 26.30
N LEU A 452 10.25 14.30 26.19
CA LEU A 452 11.37 13.49 25.73
C LEU A 452 11.71 13.77 24.25
N GLU A 453 10.68 13.85 23.41
CA GLU A 453 10.80 14.15 21.99
C GLU A 453 11.25 15.57 21.69
N SER A 454 10.96 16.55 22.55
CA SER A 454 11.43 17.92 22.34
C SER A 454 12.96 18.03 22.29
N GLY A 455 13.68 17.11 22.99
CA GLY A 455 15.12 17.14 23.13
C GLY A 455 15.58 18.28 24.08
N GLN A 456 14.66 19.08 24.60
CA GLN A 456 14.97 20.17 25.53
C GLN A 456 15.39 19.59 26.89
N ARG A 457 16.10 20.40 27.62
CA ARG A 457 16.46 20.05 29.00
C ARG A 457 15.48 20.71 29.95
N PHE A 458 14.72 19.91 30.69
CA PHE A 458 13.85 20.38 31.75
C PHE A 458 14.54 20.14 33.07
N ASP A 459 14.83 21.22 33.79
CA ASP A 459 15.49 21.17 35.12
C ASP A 459 14.48 21.42 36.24
N LYS A 460 13.39 22.14 35.97
CA LYS A 460 12.35 22.52 36.91
C LYS A 460 10.95 22.31 36.34
N ILE A 461 9.96 22.11 37.19
CA ILE A 461 8.54 22.01 36.79
C ILE A 461 8.07 23.24 36.02
N LYS A 462 8.61 24.43 36.32
CA LYS A 462 8.32 25.67 35.62
C LYS A 462 8.66 25.57 34.10
N ASP A 463 9.70 24.82 33.78
CA ASP A 463 10.09 24.62 32.38
C ASP A 463 9.01 23.84 31.59
N MET A 464 8.36 22.86 32.25
CA MET A 464 7.21 22.14 31.68
C MET A 464 6.01 23.08 31.45
N VAL A 465 5.67 23.88 32.48
CA VAL A 465 4.55 24.86 32.41
C VAL A 465 4.75 25.79 31.21
N THR A 466 5.97 26.30 31.03
CA THR A 466 6.34 27.17 29.92
C THR A 466 6.27 26.41 28.59
N PHE A 467 6.77 25.19 28.53
CA PHE A 467 6.77 24.36 27.33
C PHE A 467 5.35 24.05 26.83
N PHE A 468 4.44 23.74 27.74
CA PHE A 468 3.03 23.46 27.44
C PHE A 468 2.16 24.75 27.33
N GLY A 469 2.73 25.94 27.48
CA GLY A 469 2.00 27.21 27.34
C GLY A 469 0.93 27.42 28.42
N LYS A 470 1.05 26.74 29.58
CA LYS A 470 0.06 26.85 30.68
C LYS A 470 0.38 28.03 31.58
N SER A 471 -0.65 28.58 32.23
CA SER A 471 -0.49 29.73 33.15
C SER A 471 -0.06 29.30 34.55
N PHE A 472 -0.31 28.05 34.95
CA PHE A 472 0.01 27.51 36.27
C PHE A 472 0.30 26.00 36.16
N HIS A 473 1.00 25.47 37.19
CA HIS A 473 1.26 24.04 37.25
C HIS A 473 0.12 23.31 37.98
N VAL A 474 -0.21 22.13 37.48
CA VAL A 474 -1.11 21.19 38.11
C VAL A 474 -0.30 20.17 38.93
N GLN A 475 -0.94 19.53 39.91
CA GLN A 475 -0.27 18.55 40.79
C GLN A 475 0.39 17.43 40.00
N ALA A 476 -0.22 16.98 38.88
CA ALA A 476 0.29 15.95 37.98
C ALA A 476 1.71 16.23 37.48
N TYR A 477 2.03 17.47 37.15
CA TYR A 477 3.34 17.85 36.62
C TYR A 477 4.53 17.49 37.51
N SER A 478 4.34 17.46 38.85
CA SER A 478 5.40 17.04 39.75
C SER A 478 5.76 15.56 39.60
N TYR A 479 4.78 14.73 39.31
CA TYR A 479 4.93 13.28 39.14
C TYR A 479 5.38 12.94 37.74
N GLU A 480 4.81 13.56 36.73
CA GLU A 480 5.23 13.43 35.31
C GLU A 480 6.70 13.82 35.14
N PHE A 481 7.12 14.90 35.77
CA PHE A 481 8.51 15.34 35.76
C PHE A 481 9.47 14.33 36.42
N ALA A 482 9.04 13.68 37.51
CA ALA A 482 9.84 12.65 38.17
C ALA A 482 10.01 11.42 37.25
N ILE A 483 8.94 11.01 36.58
CA ILE A 483 8.96 9.90 35.59
C ILE A 483 9.81 10.28 34.38
N TYR A 484 9.64 11.49 33.80
CA TYR A 484 10.49 12.01 32.73
C TYR A 484 11.99 11.91 33.06
N LYS A 485 12.38 12.35 34.28
CA LYS A 485 13.78 12.24 34.74
C LYS A 485 14.26 10.81 34.86
N ALA A 486 13.41 9.91 35.36
CA ALA A 486 13.74 8.50 35.48
C ALA A 486 13.94 7.81 34.14
N ILE A 487 13.10 8.11 33.14
CA ILE A 487 13.26 7.61 31.76
C ILE A 487 14.53 8.18 31.12
N LYS A 488 14.76 9.49 31.23
CA LYS A 488 15.93 10.16 30.63
C LYS A 488 17.27 9.70 31.21
N ALA A 489 17.28 9.21 32.49
CA ALA A 489 18.46 8.66 33.13
C ALA A 489 18.87 7.29 32.52
N LYS A 490 17.94 6.55 31.91
CA LYS A 490 18.21 5.29 31.21
C LYS A 490 18.59 5.61 29.74
N LYS A 491 19.87 5.58 29.41
CA LYS A 491 20.34 5.79 28.03
C LYS A 491 19.94 4.59 27.16
N SER A 492 19.20 4.84 26.07
CA SER A 492 19.05 3.87 24.98
C SER A 492 20.37 3.79 24.20
N THR A 493 20.83 2.57 23.94
CA THR A 493 22.06 2.28 23.18
C THR A 493 21.79 1.73 21.79
N ALA A 494 20.54 1.61 21.40
CA ALA A 494 20.16 1.06 20.10
C ALA A 494 20.44 2.05 18.97
N LYS A 495 21.09 1.58 17.92
CA LYS A 495 21.18 2.29 16.63
C LYS A 495 19.90 1.98 15.84
N ILE A 496 18.95 2.89 15.86
CA ILE A 496 17.70 2.76 15.11
C ILE A 496 17.95 3.35 13.71
N ASN A 497 17.75 2.54 12.67
CA ASN A 497 17.61 3.01 11.31
C ASN A 497 16.13 3.11 11.00
N ALA A 498 15.60 4.31 10.87
CA ALA A 498 14.21 4.54 10.52
C ALA A 498 14.12 5.41 9.27
N GLN A 499 13.20 5.04 8.38
CA GLN A 499 12.84 5.82 7.20
C GLN A 499 11.40 6.34 7.36
N PRO A 500 11.05 7.48 6.72
CA PRO A 500 9.67 7.92 6.66
C PRO A 500 8.75 6.82 6.14
N GLU A 501 7.56 6.75 6.69
CA GLU A 501 6.52 5.84 6.19
C GLU A 501 6.12 6.26 4.77
N GLU A 502 5.85 5.28 3.89
CA GLU A 502 5.33 5.57 2.56
C GLU A 502 3.95 6.24 2.65
N LEU A 503 3.73 7.28 1.85
CA LEU A 503 2.43 7.94 1.77
C LEU A 503 1.43 7.03 1.07
N LYS A 504 0.51 6.45 1.83
CA LYS A 504 -0.55 5.56 1.35
C LYS A 504 -1.80 6.35 1.00
N LYS A 505 -2.55 5.84 0.01
CA LYS A 505 -3.87 6.38 -0.34
C LYS A 505 -4.95 5.65 0.44
N TYR A 506 -5.97 6.36 0.89
CA TYR A 506 -7.08 5.83 1.67
C TYR A 506 -8.40 6.15 0.98
N ILE A 507 -9.24 5.16 0.74
CA ILE A 507 -10.48 5.30 -0.03
C ILE A 507 -11.68 4.91 0.81
N PHE A 508 -12.59 5.85 1.00
CA PHE A 508 -13.83 5.67 1.72
C PHE A 508 -14.98 5.54 0.72
N ILE A 509 -15.69 4.43 0.76
CA ILE A 509 -16.81 4.14 -0.15
C ILE A 509 -18.13 4.29 0.63
N ILE A 510 -19.03 5.13 0.12
CA ILE A 510 -20.37 5.36 0.65
C ILE A 510 -21.39 4.85 -0.37
N ASP A 511 -21.96 3.70 -0.11
CA ASP A 511 -23.01 3.13 -0.96
C ASP A 511 -24.36 3.75 -0.61
N GLU A 512 -25.20 3.99 -1.64
CA GLU A 512 -26.51 4.64 -1.48
C GLU A 512 -26.43 5.98 -0.73
N ILE A 513 -25.44 6.80 -1.09
CA ILE A 513 -25.12 8.05 -0.39
C ILE A 513 -26.33 9.00 -0.28
N ASN A 514 -27.27 8.92 -1.21
CA ASN A 514 -28.49 9.72 -1.24
C ASN A 514 -29.59 9.22 -0.29
N ARG A 515 -29.47 8.05 0.35
CA ARG A 515 -30.46 7.54 1.30
C ARG A 515 -30.35 8.14 2.69
N GLY A 516 -29.28 8.85 3.01
CA GLY A 516 -29.10 9.58 4.25
C GLY A 516 -29.16 11.09 4.09
N GLU A 517 -29.46 11.82 5.15
CA GLU A 517 -29.39 13.29 5.17
C GLU A 517 -27.90 13.72 5.26
N ILE A 518 -27.23 13.85 4.12
CA ILE A 518 -25.77 14.01 4.01
C ILE A 518 -25.27 15.20 4.83
N SER A 519 -25.95 16.34 4.80
CA SER A 519 -25.59 17.52 5.57
C SER A 519 -25.61 17.30 7.07
N LYS A 520 -26.53 16.47 7.57
CA LYS A 520 -26.55 16.07 8.99
C LYS A 520 -25.47 15.06 9.32
N ILE A 521 -25.24 14.08 8.44
CA ILE A 521 -24.25 13.02 8.66
C ILE A 521 -22.84 13.57 8.70
N PHE A 522 -22.49 14.47 7.78
CA PHE A 522 -21.17 15.09 7.73
C PHE A 522 -21.00 16.26 8.71
N GLY A 523 -22.09 16.92 9.10
CA GLY A 523 -22.04 18.07 10.00
C GLY A 523 -21.03 19.12 9.54
N GLU A 524 -20.16 19.58 10.44
CA GLU A 524 -19.10 20.56 10.18
C GLU A 524 -18.01 20.04 9.23
N LEU A 525 -17.82 18.71 9.13
CA LEU A 525 -16.88 18.11 8.17
C LEU A 525 -17.32 18.31 6.71
N PHE A 526 -18.56 18.74 6.51
CA PHE A 526 -19.03 19.13 5.19
C PHE A 526 -18.12 20.18 4.53
N PHE A 527 -17.54 21.09 5.33
CA PHE A 527 -16.51 22.02 4.88
C PHE A 527 -15.20 21.30 4.56
N ALA A 528 -14.76 20.38 5.43
CA ALA A 528 -13.46 19.72 5.35
C ALA A 528 -13.34 18.70 4.20
N ILE A 529 -14.48 18.16 3.68
CA ILE A 529 -14.46 17.25 2.52
C ILE A 529 -14.19 17.96 1.19
N ASP A 530 -14.31 19.29 1.13
CA ASP A 530 -14.04 20.06 -0.07
C ASP A 530 -12.56 19.88 -0.48
N PRO A 531 -12.26 19.51 -1.73
CA PRO A 531 -10.89 19.29 -2.18
C PRO A 531 -9.94 20.46 -1.90
N GLY A 532 -10.46 21.71 -1.95
CA GLY A 532 -9.68 22.92 -1.70
C GLY A 532 -9.36 23.18 -0.22
N TYR A 533 -9.98 22.42 0.70
CA TYR A 533 -9.81 22.58 2.14
C TYR A 533 -9.27 21.31 2.82
N ARG A 534 -8.66 20.41 2.05
CA ARG A 534 -7.97 19.26 2.63
C ARG A 534 -6.77 19.69 3.48
N GLY A 535 -6.46 18.89 4.50
CA GLY A 535 -5.38 19.19 5.44
C GLY A 535 -5.76 20.29 6.45
N LYS A 536 -4.74 20.93 7.02
CA LYS A 536 -4.91 21.93 8.09
C LYS A 536 -5.73 23.16 7.68
N ALA A 537 -5.85 23.45 6.40
CA ALA A 537 -6.68 24.57 5.90
C ALA A 537 -8.18 24.34 6.16
N GLY A 538 -8.59 23.10 6.34
CA GLY A 538 -9.98 22.69 6.62
C GLY A 538 -10.23 22.17 8.03
N GLU A 539 -9.39 22.55 8.99
CA GLU A 539 -9.58 22.16 10.39
C GLU A 539 -10.90 22.68 10.96
N VAL A 540 -11.62 21.79 11.63
CA VAL A 540 -12.91 22.07 12.28
C VAL A 540 -12.93 21.54 13.70
N SER A 541 -13.76 22.13 14.58
CA SER A 541 -14.11 21.52 15.87
C SER A 541 -15.31 20.63 15.65
N THR A 542 -15.23 19.38 16.08
CA THR A 542 -16.35 18.45 16.02
C THR A 542 -17.44 18.83 17.04
N GLN A 543 -18.67 18.37 16.81
CA GLN A 543 -19.83 18.70 17.64
C GLN A 543 -19.62 18.38 19.14
N TYR A 544 -18.87 17.33 19.44
CA TYR A 544 -18.59 16.89 20.81
C TYR A 544 -17.15 17.23 21.28
N SER A 545 -16.44 18.17 20.62
CA SER A 545 -15.07 18.54 20.96
C SER A 545 -14.87 18.93 22.43
N ASN A 546 -15.92 19.49 23.08
CA ASN A 546 -15.90 19.82 24.51
C ASN A 546 -15.79 18.59 25.43
N LEU A 547 -16.03 17.39 24.92
CA LEU A 547 -15.92 16.11 25.65
C LEU A 547 -14.60 15.38 25.35
N HIS A 548 -13.79 15.88 24.42
CA HIS A 548 -12.46 15.34 24.14
C HIS A 548 -11.51 15.62 25.30
N SER A 549 -10.45 14.82 25.38
CA SER A 549 -9.37 15.03 26.37
C SER A 549 -8.65 16.39 26.16
N ASP A 550 -8.59 16.87 24.92
CA ASP A 550 -8.18 18.23 24.56
C ASP A 550 -9.32 18.90 23.78
N PRO A 551 -10.10 19.81 24.42
CA PRO A 551 -11.20 20.50 23.76
C PRO A 551 -10.80 21.42 22.61
N ASP A 552 -9.51 21.81 22.54
CA ASP A 552 -8.95 22.66 21.49
C ASP A 552 -8.45 21.83 20.29
N GLU A 553 -8.45 20.51 20.39
CA GLU A 553 -8.07 19.62 19.29
C GLU A 553 -9.00 19.83 18.09
N LYS A 554 -8.37 20.04 16.91
CA LYS A 554 -9.08 20.21 15.65
C LYS A 554 -8.99 18.94 14.81
N PHE A 555 -10.07 18.66 14.12
CA PHE A 555 -10.14 17.56 13.18
C PHE A 555 -10.01 18.08 11.75
N TYR A 556 -9.26 17.38 10.90
CA TYR A 556 -9.15 17.65 9.46
C TYR A 556 -9.06 16.37 8.66
N ILE A 557 -9.43 16.45 7.38
CA ILE A 557 -9.31 15.34 6.44
C ILE A 557 -8.02 15.52 5.64
N PRO A 558 -7.04 14.60 5.73
CA PRO A 558 -5.76 14.75 5.05
C PRO A 558 -5.87 14.55 3.53
N GLU A 559 -4.82 14.98 2.82
CA GLU A 559 -4.73 14.96 1.35
C GLU A 559 -4.81 13.56 0.73
N ASN A 560 -4.45 12.54 1.48
CA ASN A 560 -4.41 11.15 1.04
C ASN A 560 -5.75 10.39 1.21
N VAL A 561 -6.83 11.08 1.57
CA VAL A 561 -8.19 10.53 1.67
C VAL A 561 -9.00 10.84 0.42
N TYR A 562 -9.65 9.83 -0.12
CA TYR A 562 -10.52 9.88 -1.28
C TYR A 562 -11.89 9.33 -0.94
N ILE A 563 -12.96 9.89 -1.52
CA ILE A 563 -14.34 9.46 -1.23
C ILE A 563 -15.03 9.06 -2.51
N ILE A 564 -15.65 7.88 -2.52
CA ILE A 564 -16.50 7.41 -3.60
C ILE A 564 -17.92 7.25 -3.06
N GLY A 565 -18.88 7.95 -3.64
CA GLY A 565 -20.30 7.73 -3.39
C GLY A 565 -20.94 6.95 -4.54
N THR A 566 -21.97 6.15 -4.24
CA THR A 566 -22.88 5.59 -5.24
C THR A 566 -24.30 6.00 -4.95
N MET A 567 -25.12 6.21 -5.99
CA MET A 567 -26.54 6.53 -5.84
C MET A 567 -27.39 5.99 -6.98
N ASN A 568 -28.63 5.68 -6.68
CA ASN A 568 -29.66 5.36 -7.68
C ASN A 568 -30.48 6.61 -8.00
N ASP A 569 -30.60 6.95 -9.29
CA ASP A 569 -31.30 8.16 -9.74
C ASP A 569 -32.83 8.08 -9.59
N ILE A 570 -33.38 6.85 -9.52
CA ILE A 570 -34.85 6.62 -9.46
C ILE A 570 -35.44 6.59 -8.06
N ASP A 571 -34.62 6.61 -7.02
CA ASP A 571 -35.12 6.61 -5.64
C ASP A 571 -35.84 7.94 -5.32
N ARG A 572 -37.17 7.96 -5.54
CA ARG A 572 -38.05 9.13 -5.33
C ARG A 572 -38.15 9.57 -3.86
N SER A 573 -37.73 8.74 -2.93
CA SER A 573 -37.84 9.00 -1.48
C SER A 573 -36.70 9.85 -0.91
N VAL A 574 -35.82 10.33 -1.76
CA VAL A 574 -34.58 10.97 -1.34
C VAL A 574 -34.56 12.45 -1.69
N ASP A 575 -34.25 13.27 -0.71
CA ASP A 575 -34.01 14.70 -0.90
C ASP A 575 -32.98 14.96 -1.99
N SER A 576 -33.28 15.93 -2.85
CA SER A 576 -32.35 16.35 -3.89
C SER A 576 -31.02 16.80 -3.27
N PHE A 577 -29.91 16.29 -3.79
CA PHE A 577 -28.58 16.77 -3.42
C PHE A 577 -28.52 18.29 -3.38
N ASP A 578 -28.16 18.84 -2.22
CA ASP A 578 -27.93 20.27 -2.05
C ASP A 578 -26.86 20.75 -3.05
N PHE A 579 -27.02 21.96 -3.57
CA PHE A 579 -26.04 22.61 -4.45
C PHE A 579 -24.64 22.66 -3.84
N ALA A 580 -24.55 22.71 -2.52
CA ALA A 580 -23.30 22.69 -1.80
C ALA A 580 -22.54 21.36 -1.94
N MET A 581 -23.26 20.23 -2.04
CA MET A 581 -22.66 18.91 -2.32
C MET A 581 -22.16 18.81 -3.75
N ARG A 582 -22.93 19.36 -4.71
CA ARG A 582 -22.59 19.27 -6.13
C ARG A 582 -21.21 19.86 -6.47
N ARG A 583 -20.76 20.86 -5.74
CA ARG A 583 -19.43 21.45 -5.96
C ARG A 583 -18.30 20.66 -5.33
N ARG A 584 -18.60 19.76 -4.35
CA ARG A 584 -17.60 19.00 -3.61
C ARG A 584 -17.32 17.62 -4.20
N PHE A 585 -18.24 17.14 -5.03
CA PHE A 585 -18.14 15.85 -5.68
C PHE A 585 -18.21 15.99 -7.20
N ARG A 586 -17.39 15.20 -7.87
CA ARG A 586 -17.49 14.98 -9.32
C ARG A 586 -18.58 13.94 -9.55
N PHE A 587 -19.60 14.26 -10.34
CA PHE A 587 -20.67 13.32 -10.69
C PHE A 587 -20.35 12.62 -11.99
N VAL A 588 -20.47 11.30 -11.98
CA VAL A 588 -20.30 10.43 -13.14
C VAL A 588 -21.56 9.59 -13.30
N GLU A 589 -22.16 9.68 -14.46
CA GLU A 589 -23.31 8.87 -14.83
C GLU A 589 -22.83 7.56 -15.45
N LEU A 590 -23.39 6.44 -14.97
CA LEU A 590 -23.16 5.10 -15.52
C LEU A 590 -24.43 4.65 -16.23
N LYS A 591 -24.38 4.65 -17.55
CA LYS A 591 -25.48 4.18 -18.38
C LYS A 591 -25.54 2.66 -18.42
N ALA A 592 -26.73 2.12 -18.56
CA ALA A 592 -26.92 0.68 -18.58
C ALA A 592 -26.17 -0.01 -19.72
N ASP A 593 -26.07 0.62 -20.89
CA ASP A 593 -25.37 0.12 -22.09
C ASP A 593 -23.83 0.15 -21.95
N GLU A 594 -23.29 1.03 -21.10
CA GLU A 594 -21.86 1.11 -20.83
C GLU A 594 -21.35 -0.03 -19.93
N THR A 595 -22.25 -0.80 -19.31
CA THR A 595 -21.92 -1.84 -18.33
C THR A 595 -22.01 -3.28 -18.89
N LEU A 596 -22.16 -3.42 -20.20
CA LEU A 596 -22.28 -4.72 -20.88
C LEU A 596 -21.09 -5.65 -20.70
N GLU A 597 -19.89 -5.09 -20.47
CA GLU A 597 -18.69 -5.88 -20.17
C GLU A 597 -18.84 -6.81 -18.96
N MET A 598 -19.71 -6.45 -18.00
CA MET A 598 -20.01 -7.30 -16.84
C MET A 598 -20.57 -8.66 -17.27
N LEU A 599 -21.29 -8.73 -18.39
CA LEU A 599 -21.86 -9.97 -18.92
C LEU A 599 -20.81 -10.93 -19.48
N SER A 600 -19.57 -10.50 -19.64
CA SER A 600 -18.44 -11.40 -19.97
C SER A 600 -18.14 -12.39 -18.84
N ASN A 601 -18.70 -12.18 -17.66
CA ASN A 601 -18.66 -13.14 -16.54
C ASN A 601 -19.68 -14.30 -16.68
N LEU A 602 -20.52 -14.31 -17.71
CA LEU A 602 -21.37 -15.47 -18.02
C LEU A 602 -20.53 -16.54 -18.74
N ASP A 603 -20.76 -17.80 -18.36
CA ASP A 603 -19.92 -18.94 -18.74
C ASP A 603 -20.03 -19.35 -20.24
N ASN A 604 -21.03 -18.81 -20.95
CA ASN A 604 -21.34 -19.17 -22.33
C ASN A 604 -21.56 -17.92 -23.19
N GLU A 605 -20.88 -17.81 -24.33
CA GLU A 605 -21.04 -16.70 -25.27
C GLU A 605 -22.45 -16.59 -25.86
N GLU A 606 -23.16 -17.71 -26.08
CA GLU A 606 -24.55 -17.69 -26.53
C GLU A 606 -25.46 -17.07 -25.48
N LEU A 607 -25.29 -17.47 -24.22
CA LEU A 607 -26.02 -16.94 -23.07
C LEU A 607 -25.75 -15.42 -22.89
N LYS A 608 -24.50 -15.01 -23.03
CA LYS A 608 -24.08 -13.61 -22.99
C LYS A 608 -24.77 -12.78 -24.09
N ASN A 609 -24.69 -13.26 -25.34
CA ASN A 609 -25.26 -12.55 -26.47
C ASN A 609 -26.80 -12.43 -26.33
N GLU A 610 -27.45 -13.48 -25.87
CA GLU A 610 -28.88 -13.46 -25.61
C GLU A 610 -29.23 -12.50 -24.44
N ALA A 611 -28.45 -12.48 -23.38
CA ALA A 611 -28.61 -11.54 -22.27
C ALA A 611 -28.48 -10.09 -22.73
N ILE A 612 -27.46 -9.78 -23.56
CA ILE A 612 -27.27 -8.46 -24.16
C ILE A 612 -28.46 -8.08 -25.02
N ARG A 613 -28.95 -9.01 -25.88
CA ARG A 613 -30.10 -8.78 -26.74
C ARG A 613 -31.36 -8.44 -25.93
N CYS A 614 -31.68 -9.27 -24.93
CA CYS A 614 -32.86 -9.08 -24.08
C CYS A 614 -32.76 -7.78 -23.27
N MET A 615 -31.60 -7.47 -22.70
CA MET A 615 -31.36 -6.26 -21.95
C MET A 615 -31.54 -5.01 -22.82
N SER A 616 -30.90 -5.00 -24.00
CA SER A 616 -30.95 -3.84 -24.91
C SER A 616 -32.37 -3.61 -25.44
N ALA A 617 -33.08 -4.68 -25.80
CA ALA A 617 -34.47 -4.57 -26.29
C ALA A 617 -35.40 -4.08 -25.18
N LEU A 618 -35.26 -4.59 -23.95
CA LEU A 618 -36.05 -4.16 -22.81
C LEU A 618 -35.79 -2.68 -22.47
N ASN A 619 -34.52 -2.28 -22.43
CA ASN A 619 -34.11 -0.91 -22.13
C ASN A 619 -34.55 0.09 -23.19
N ALA A 620 -34.55 -0.30 -24.47
CA ALA A 620 -35.11 0.51 -25.55
C ALA A 620 -36.65 0.73 -25.36
N GLU A 621 -37.40 -0.32 -24.93
CA GLU A 621 -38.82 -0.20 -24.70
C GLU A 621 -39.12 0.63 -23.43
N ILE A 622 -38.32 0.52 -22.37
CA ILE A 622 -38.40 1.37 -21.17
C ILE A 622 -38.25 2.84 -21.57
N ALA A 623 -37.27 3.18 -22.38
CA ALA A 623 -37.05 4.56 -22.83
C ALA A 623 -38.15 5.10 -23.73
N ASN A 624 -38.98 4.25 -24.33
CA ASN A 624 -40.15 4.63 -25.16
C ASN A 624 -41.44 4.91 -24.35
N VAL A 625 -41.44 4.67 -23.06
CA VAL A 625 -42.57 5.00 -22.18
C VAL A 625 -42.47 6.46 -21.74
N GLU A 626 -43.51 7.25 -21.97
CA GLU A 626 -43.55 8.72 -21.84
C GLU A 626 -43.05 9.24 -20.49
N ASP A 627 -43.39 8.54 -19.39
CA ASP A 627 -42.99 8.91 -18.02
C ASP A 627 -41.73 8.24 -17.51
N LEU A 628 -41.11 7.38 -18.29
CA LEU A 628 -39.85 6.74 -17.98
C LEU A 628 -38.72 7.33 -18.85
N ASN A 629 -37.53 7.36 -18.33
CA ASN A 629 -36.36 7.86 -19.00
C ASN A 629 -35.19 6.87 -18.87
N GLU A 630 -34.00 7.22 -19.32
CA GLU A 630 -32.80 6.38 -19.26
C GLU A 630 -32.44 5.92 -17.84
N ASN A 631 -32.85 6.67 -16.80
CA ASN A 631 -32.59 6.31 -15.40
C ASN A 631 -33.36 5.06 -14.93
N TYR A 632 -34.45 4.71 -15.60
CA TYR A 632 -35.28 3.52 -15.31
C TYR A 632 -34.81 2.26 -16.06
N GLN A 633 -33.77 2.36 -16.88
CA GLN A 633 -33.19 1.22 -17.56
C GLN A 633 -32.64 0.19 -16.57
N ILE A 634 -32.55 -1.04 -17.03
CA ILE A 634 -32.05 -2.18 -16.22
C ILE A 634 -30.59 -2.41 -16.52
N GLY A 635 -29.73 -2.42 -15.50
CA GLY A 635 -28.31 -2.66 -15.65
C GLY A 635 -27.94 -4.15 -15.74
N ALA A 636 -26.75 -4.42 -16.26
CA ALA A 636 -26.23 -5.76 -16.54
C ALA A 636 -26.16 -6.69 -15.31
N ALA A 637 -26.06 -6.15 -14.09
CA ALA A 637 -25.99 -6.95 -12.86
C ALA A 637 -27.24 -7.83 -12.63
N TYR A 638 -28.41 -7.42 -13.12
CA TYR A 638 -29.60 -8.27 -13.08
C TYR A 638 -29.42 -9.53 -13.93
N PHE A 639 -28.80 -9.40 -15.09
CA PHE A 639 -28.57 -10.47 -16.05
C PHE A 639 -27.46 -11.44 -15.61
N LEU A 640 -26.56 -11.04 -14.71
CA LEU A 640 -25.59 -11.97 -14.11
C LEU A 640 -26.23 -13.10 -13.29
N LYS A 641 -27.48 -12.94 -12.89
CA LYS A 641 -28.28 -14.01 -12.24
C LYS A 641 -28.52 -15.21 -13.16
N LEU A 642 -28.36 -15.03 -14.49
CA LEU A 642 -28.43 -16.11 -15.47
C LEU A 642 -27.34 -17.18 -15.30
N LYS A 643 -26.32 -16.96 -14.47
CA LYS A 643 -25.41 -18.02 -14.03
C LYS A 643 -26.12 -19.16 -13.32
N SER A 644 -27.22 -18.89 -12.64
CA SER A 644 -27.97 -19.86 -11.85
C SER A 644 -29.47 -19.93 -12.19
N LEU A 645 -30.00 -18.97 -12.94
CA LEU A 645 -31.41 -18.87 -13.28
C LEU A 645 -31.61 -19.01 -14.80
N LYS A 646 -32.82 -19.41 -15.18
CA LYS A 646 -33.29 -19.31 -16.57
C LYS A 646 -33.88 -17.94 -16.86
N PHE A 647 -34.01 -17.54 -18.13
CA PHE A 647 -34.62 -16.25 -18.53
C PHE A 647 -36.02 -16.07 -17.99
N ASP A 648 -36.87 -17.09 -17.99
CA ASP A 648 -38.23 -17.03 -17.43
C ASP A 648 -38.21 -16.72 -15.93
N GLN A 649 -37.30 -17.31 -15.18
CA GLN A 649 -37.16 -17.04 -13.75
C GLN A 649 -36.59 -15.63 -13.51
N LEU A 650 -35.62 -15.19 -14.33
CA LEU A 650 -35.13 -13.81 -14.26
C LEU A 650 -36.27 -12.81 -14.50
N TRP A 651 -37.14 -13.09 -15.48
CA TRP A 651 -38.27 -12.23 -15.76
C TRP A 651 -39.28 -12.24 -14.61
N THR A 652 -39.78 -13.40 -14.21
CA THR A 652 -40.89 -13.53 -13.26
C THR A 652 -40.53 -13.10 -11.85
N ASP A 653 -39.30 -13.43 -11.42
CA ASP A 653 -38.88 -13.24 -10.03
C ASP A 653 -38.21 -11.91 -9.75
N TYR A 654 -37.59 -11.29 -10.78
CA TYR A 654 -36.81 -10.06 -10.60
C TYR A 654 -37.24 -8.88 -11.47
N LEU A 655 -37.37 -9.08 -12.79
CA LEU A 655 -37.61 -7.95 -13.69
C LEU A 655 -39.05 -7.49 -13.68
N LYS A 656 -40.01 -8.42 -13.77
CA LYS A 656 -41.41 -8.10 -13.77
C LYS A 656 -41.86 -7.35 -12.49
N PRO A 657 -41.54 -7.77 -11.28
CA PRO A 657 -41.89 -7.01 -10.07
C PRO A 657 -41.33 -5.60 -10.08
N LEU A 658 -40.02 -5.45 -10.43
CA LEU A 658 -39.36 -4.16 -10.52
C LEU A 658 -40.06 -3.22 -11.55
N LEU A 659 -40.36 -3.75 -12.73
CA LEU A 659 -41.02 -2.99 -13.78
C LEU A 659 -42.48 -2.63 -13.41
N GLN A 660 -43.17 -3.46 -12.62
CA GLN A 660 -44.47 -3.16 -12.06
C GLN A 660 -44.43 -1.93 -11.14
N ASP A 661 -43.41 -1.87 -10.29
CA ASP A 661 -43.19 -0.70 -9.41
C ASP A 661 -42.93 0.59 -10.22
N TYR A 662 -42.25 0.47 -11.38
CA TYR A 662 -41.95 1.62 -12.24
C TYR A 662 -43.19 2.22 -12.88
N ILE A 663 -44.11 1.37 -13.34
CA ILE A 663 -45.30 1.78 -14.08
C ILE A 663 -46.55 1.93 -13.19
N GLN A 664 -46.43 1.69 -11.90
CA GLN A 664 -47.52 1.79 -10.95
C GLN A 664 -48.18 3.19 -10.98
N GLY A 665 -49.48 3.26 -11.24
CA GLY A 665 -50.22 4.50 -11.36
C GLY A 665 -50.18 5.15 -12.74
N MET A 666 -49.55 4.55 -13.73
CA MET A 666 -49.54 5.03 -15.11
C MET A 666 -50.80 4.61 -15.86
N HIS A 667 -51.12 5.34 -16.92
CA HIS A 667 -52.20 4.92 -17.81
C HIS A 667 -51.77 3.69 -18.62
N ASP A 668 -52.60 2.65 -18.70
CA ASP A 668 -52.36 1.40 -19.44
C ASP A 668 -51.16 0.55 -18.91
N GLU A 669 -51.10 0.35 -17.59
CA GLU A 669 -50.04 -0.49 -16.97
C GLU A 669 -49.95 -1.88 -17.61
N GLU A 670 -51.08 -2.52 -17.92
CA GLU A 670 -51.10 -3.86 -18.54
C GLU A 670 -50.54 -3.84 -19.95
N GLY A 671 -50.86 -2.85 -20.77
CA GLY A 671 -50.30 -2.70 -22.11
C GLY A 671 -48.80 -2.43 -22.11
N ILE A 672 -48.31 -1.57 -21.19
CA ILE A 672 -46.90 -1.29 -21.02
C ILE A 672 -46.15 -2.56 -20.60
N MET A 673 -46.66 -3.30 -19.61
CA MET A 673 -46.07 -4.55 -19.13
C MET A 673 -45.98 -5.61 -20.24
N ASN A 674 -47.01 -5.72 -21.08
CA ASN A 674 -47.01 -6.63 -22.22
C ASN A 674 -45.96 -6.25 -23.26
N ARG A 675 -45.71 -4.96 -23.49
CA ARG A 675 -44.61 -4.49 -24.36
C ARG A 675 -43.27 -4.85 -23.79
N PHE A 676 -43.04 -4.66 -22.48
CA PHE A 676 -41.82 -5.07 -21.78
C PHE A 676 -41.57 -6.57 -21.88
N ALA A 677 -42.62 -7.39 -21.61
CA ALA A 677 -42.51 -8.84 -21.72
C ALA A 677 -42.09 -9.29 -23.14
N LYS A 678 -42.75 -8.69 -24.16
CA LYS A 678 -42.45 -8.95 -25.55
C LYS A 678 -41.02 -8.52 -25.93
N ALA A 679 -40.56 -7.35 -25.48
CA ALA A 679 -39.21 -6.85 -25.73
C ALA A 679 -38.15 -7.75 -25.07
N PHE A 680 -38.41 -8.22 -23.87
CA PHE A 680 -37.54 -9.20 -23.17
C PHE A 680 -37.54 -10.57 -23.86
N GLY A 681 -38.60 -10.89 -24.63
CA GLY A 681 -38.77 -12.19 -25.26
C GLY A 681 -39.52 -13.22 -24.40
N PHE A 682 -40.21 -12.77 -23.35
CA PHE A 682 -41.03 -13.64 -22.48
C PHE A 682 -42.37 -13.95 -23.14
N ASN A 683 -42.69 -15.24 -23.28
CA ASN A 683 -43.98 -15.69 -23.75
C ASN A 683 -44.77 -16.38 -22.61
N PRO A 684 -45.85 -15.76 -22.09
CA PRO A 684 -46.62 -16.33 -20.99
C PRO A 684 -47.36 -17.66 -21.33
N ALA A 685 -47.36 -18.05 -22.61
CA ALA A 685 -48.06 -19.28 -23.07
C ALA A 685 -47.20 -20.54 -23.08
N GLY A 686 -45.97 -20.53 -22.53
CA GLY A 686 -45.19 -21.74 -22.25
C GLY A 686 -44.72 -22.54 -23.48
N GLY A 687 -44.29 -21.87 -24.54
CA GLY A 687 -43.63 -22.52 -25.71
C GLY A 687 -42.16 -22.20 -25.78
N ASP A 688 -41.29 -23.21 -25.85
CA ASP A 688 -39.88 -23.09 -26.09
C ASP A 688 -39.57 -22.23 -27.35
N MET A 689 -38.76 -21.18 -27.19
CA MET A 689 -38.41 -20.23 -28.29
C MET A 689 -37.49 -20.83 -29.38
N ASN A 690 -37.14 -22.10 -29.31
CA ASN A 690 -36.21 -22.73 -30.26
C ASN A 690 -36.85 -23.24 -31.57
N GLU A 691 -38.16 -23.08 -31.81
CA GLU A 691 -38.78 -23.54 -33.05
C GLU A 691 -39.09 -22.42 -34.10
N ALA A 692 -38.90 -21.13 -33.76
CA ALA A 692 -39.28 -20.03 -34.67
C ALA A 692 -38.13 -19.52 -35.59
N ALA A 693 -36.97 -20.07 -35.49
CA ALA A 693 -35.80 -19.68 -36.31
C ALA A 693 -35.48 -20.66 -37.48
N GLN A 694 -36.38 -21.63 -37.76
CA GLN A 694 -36.24 -22.58 -38.89
C GLN A 694 -37.43 -22.56 -39.84
N ASN A 695 -38.07 -21.44 -40.12
CA ASN A 695 -38.95 -21.30 -41.29
C ASN A 695 -38.69 -20.01 -42.05
#